data_e6ca2246fe63c7531f5a9133da15365d
#
_entry.id   e6ca2246fe63c7531f5a9133da15365d
#
_cell.length_a   1.000
_cell.length_b   1.000
_cell.length_c   1.000
_cell.angle_alpha   90.00
_cell.angle_beta   90.00
_cell.angle_gamma   90.00
#
_symmetry.space_group_name_H-M   'P 1'
#
loop_
_entity.id
_entity.type
_entity.pdbx_description
1 polymer ?
#
loop_
_entity_poly.entity_id
_entity_poly.type
_entity_poly.pdbx_seq_one_letter_code
_entity_poly.pdbx_strand_id
1 'polypeptide(L)'
;MTTHTLFRSEERLKQLFTAEQLDEFWRLSKRWKIRHPQGAEDAWLHAMSLEALNLLDEQHPYYTFVAATLYEEQLYTQVATKRNVAVEDVHTVFGKEANRLAARGLYQAEVITSYSQQELTEMSSWLDRSRNQLFTYIGLKTLVDRYVTRDFNREIVELPQERWLMIAMTLHRQEKTNRLQKVKDAYWALSNLYMTVATPTLANAGKPNGQLSSCFIDTVDDSLQGIYDSNTDVANLSKYGGGIGVYMGKVRSRGSSIRGFKNASSGVVPWIKQLNNTAVSVDQLGQRQGAIAVYLDIWHKDILAFLDLRLNNGDERLRAHDIFTGVCLPDLFMEKVEAREEWYLFDPHEVRTLMGFSLEDCYDEQEGRGTFRTRYQQCVENEALSKDTIPAIDIMKRIMKSQLETGVPFHFYRDEVNRQNPNAHEGMIYSSNLCTEIMQNMSATKFESTTIEDDIIVTKRHPGDFVVCNLSSIHLARAVEDGVLERLIPIQVRMLDNVIELNDLPIPQAKRTNLRYRGIGLGTFGWHHLLAKKAIRWESKEAVELADELYEEIAFLTIQASADLAQERGSYPLFTGSDWEQGTYFTKRGYTSGRWRQLKKQVGETGIRNGYLMAVAPNSSTAIIAGTTASIDPIFQKRYSEEKKDYKIPVTAPELNEETTWYYKSAYYIDQHWTIRQNAARQKHIDQSISLNFYVQNTIQAKELLALHLEAWKQKMKSTYYVRSTSIELIDCDSCSS
;
A
#
# COMPACT_ATOMS: atom_id res chain seq x y z
N MET A 1 25.53 -29.28 -44.59
CA MET A 1 25.09 -29.19 -43.17
C MET A 1 25.66 -27.89 -42.65
N THR A 2 24.86 -26.83 -42.64
CA THR A 2 25.25 -25.53 -42.07
C THR A 2 25.22 -25.73 -40.54
N THR A 3 26.37 -25.72 -39.92
CA THR A 3 26.53 -25.64 -38.46
C THR A 3 25.88 -24.35 -37.99
N HIS A 4 24.65 -24.41 -37.51
CA HIS A 4 24.00 -23.27 -36.86
C HIS A 4 24.82 -22.94 -35.61
N THR A 5 25.27 -21.74 -35.51
CA THR A 5 25.97 -21.22 -34.31
C THR A 5 25.01 -21.40 -33.11
N LEU A 6 25.50 -22.14 -32.11
CA LEU A 6 24.77 -22.30 -30.85
C LEU A 6 24.91 -20.97 -30.07
N PHE A 7 23.81 -20.31 -29.73
CA PHE A 7 23.85 -19.13 -28.90
C PHE A 7 24.05 -19.52 -27.42
N ARG A 8 24.75 -18.71 -26.68
CA ARG A 8 25.00 -18.93 -25.26
C ARG A 8 23.70 -19.08 -24.46
N SER A 9 22.71 -18.29 -24.78
CA SER A 9 21.37 -18.29 -24.18
C SER A 9 20.64 -19.64 -24.36
N GLU A 10 20.90 -20.38 -25.43
CA GLU A 10 20.32 -21.71 -25.67
C GLU A 10 20.89 -22.75 -24.68
N GLU A 11 22.18 -22.66 -24.34
CA GLU A 11 22.78 -23.54 -23.32
C GLU A 11 22.17 -23.31 -21.95
N ARG A 12 21.96 -22.04 -21.60
CA ARG A 12 21.32 -21.67 -20.33
C ARG A 12 19.87 -22.17 -20.23
N LEU A 13 19.07 -22.07 -21.30
CA LEU A 13 17.73 -22.63 -21.31
C LEU A 13 17.72 -24.14 -21.11
N LYS A 14 18.65 -24.88 -21.76
CA LYS A 14 18.78 -26.33 -21.57
C LYS A 14 19.19 -26.74 -20.15
N GLN A 15 19.87 -25.87 -19.41
CA GLN A 15 20.21 -26.12 -18.01
C GLN A 15 19.02 -25.91 -17.06
N LEU A 16 18.09 -25.02 -17.42
CA LEU A 16 16.98 -24.59 -16.56
C LEU A 16 15.67 -25.32 -16.84
N PHE A 17 15.47 -25.83 -18.07
CA PHE A 17 14.21 -26.43 -18.51
C PHE A 17 14.46 -27.79 -19.15
N THR A 18 13.49 -28.69 -19.02
CA THR A 18 13.56 -30.03 -19.64
C THR A 18 13.41 -29.94 -21.16
N ALA A 19 13.87 -30.97 -21.86
CA ALA A 19 13.73 -31.06 -23.33
C ALA A 19 12.24 -31.08 -23.77
N GLU A 20 11.39 -31.72 -23.00
CA GLU A 20 9.94 -31.76 -23.23
C GLU A 20 9.29 -30.39 -23.09
N GLN A 21 9.63 -29.62 -22.04
CA GLN A 21 9.16 -28.26 -21.85
C GLN A 21 9.53 -27.32 -22.99
N LEU A 22 10.65 -27.56 -23.67
CA LEU A 22 11.17 -26.69 -24.71
C LEU A 22 10.96 -27.22 -26.16
N ASP A 23 10.26 -28.33 -26.37
CA ASP A 23 10.16 -28.95 -27.71
C ASP A 23 9.57 -27.98 -28.75
N GLU A 24 8.40 -27.39 -28.49
CA GLU A 24 7.77 -26.44 -29.41
C GLU A 24 8.60 -25.15 -29.53
N PHE A 25 9.18 -24.68 -28.45
CA PHE A 25 10.07 -23.51 -28.46
C PHE A 25 11.28 -23.74 -29.41
N TRP A 26 11.89 -24.93 -29.37
CA TRP A 26 13.02 -25.25 -30.26
C TRP A 26 12.61 -25.36 -31.72
N ARG A 27 11.38 -25.81 -32.01
CA ARG A 27 10.84 -25.80 -33.38
C ARG A 27 10.72 -24.37 -33.90
N LEU A 28 10.22 -23.43 -33.08
CA LEU A 28 10.14 -22.01 -33.44
C LEU A 28 11.52 -21.40 -33.61
N SER A 29 12.44 -21.64 -32.69
CA SER A 29 13.83 -21.19 -32.75
C SER A 29 14.51 -21.66 -34.05
N LYS A 30 14.37 -22.93 -34.42
CA LYS A 30 14.91 -23.46 -35.67
C LYS A 30 14.33 -22.76 -36.91
N ARG A 31 13.02 -22.52 -36.91
CA ARG A 31 12.35 -21.77 -38.02
C ARG A 31 12.90 -20.35 -38.13
N TRP A 32 13.09 -19.67 -37.02
CA TRP A 32 13.65 -18.32 -36.99
C TRP A 32 15.08 -18.30 -37.57
N LYS A 33 15.97 -19.19 -37.13
CA LYS A 33 17.35 -19.30 -37.61
C LYS A 33 17.43 -19.60 -39.10
N ILE A 34 16.53 -20.41 -39.64
CA ILE A 34 16.44 -20.68 -41.10
C ILE A 34 16.08 -19.41 -41.88
N ARG A 35 15.18 -18.58 -41.34
CA ARG A 35 14.76 -17.32 -41.96
C ARG A 35 15.78 -16.19 -41.82
N HIS A 36 16.60 -16.26 -40.74
CA HIS A 36 17.60 -15.25 -40.40
C HIS A 36 18.99 -15.89 -40.26
N PRO A 37 19.61 -16.39 -41.33
CA PRO A 37 20.85 -17.16 -41.25
C PRO A 37 22.05 -16.38 -40.73
N GLN A 38 22.00 -15.03 -40.79
CA GLN A 38 23.00 -14.11 -40.24
C GLN A 38 22.46 -13.31 -39.06
N GLY A 39 21.35 -13.73 -38.45
CA GLY A 39 20.72 -13.04 -37.33
C GLY A 39 21.61 -13.04 -36.10
N ALA A 40 21.83 -11.87 -35.49
CA ALA A 40 22.55 -11.71 -34.26
C ALA A 40 21.79 -12.33 -33.07
N GLU A 41 22.50 -12.75 -32.03
CA GLU A 41 21.90 -13.31 -30.83
C GLU A 41 20.90 -12.37 -30.16
N ASP A 42 21.14 -11.06 -30.16
CA ASP A 42 20.24 -10.06 -29.58
C ASP A 42 18.86 -10.01 -30.28
N ALA A 43 18.85 -10.09 -31.62
CA ALA A 43 17.60 -10.18 -32.40
C ALA A 43 16.87 -11.52 -32.15
N TRP A 44 17.61 -12.61 -31.98
CA TRP A 44 17.05 -13.91 -31.62
C TRP A 44 16.43 -13.88 -30.21
N LEU A 45 17.14 -13.33 -29.21
CA LEU A 45 16.65 -13.16 -27.84
C LEU A 45 15.32 -12.43 -27.82
N HIS A 46 15.22 -11.30 -28.51
CA HIS A 46 14.00 -10.52 -28.58
C HIS A 46 12.85 -11.32 -29.23
N ALA A 47 13.07 -11.90 -30.40
CA ALA A 47 12.06 -12.67 -31.12
C ALA A 47 11.59 -13.90 -30.31
N MET A 48 12.51 -14.64 -29.72
CA MET A 48 12.19 -15.85 -28.99
C MET A 48 11.55 -15.56 -27.61
N SER A 49 11.82 -14.41 -27.02
CA SER A 49 11.12 -13.97 -25.82
C SER A 49 9.62 -13.75 -26.11
N LEU A 50 9.28 -13.15 -27.25
CA LEU A 50 7.90 -12.95 -27.68
C LEU A 50 7.22 -14.30 -28.01
N GLU A 51 7.94 -15.21 -28.71
CA GLU A 51 7.39 -16.53 -29.01
C GLU A 51 7.14 -17.36 -27.75
N ALA A 52 8.01 -17.28 -26.74
CA ALA A 52 7.76 -17.93 -25.45
C ALA A 52 6.48 -17.38 -24.80
N LEU A 53 6.23 -16.08 -24.86
CA LEU A 53 4.97 -15.51 -24.36
C LEU A 53 3.74 -15.94 -25.15
N ASN A 54 3.87 -16.17 -26.46
CA ASN A 54 2.78 -16.70 -27.28
C ASN A 54 2.45 -18.17 -26.94
N LEU A 55 3.44 -18.93 -26.45
CA LEU A 55 3.25 -20.30 -25.98
C LEU A 55 2.69 -20.40 -24.55
N LEU A 56 2.62 -19.28 -23.83
CA LEU A 56 2.12 -19.25 -22.46
C LEU A 56 0.61 -19.48 -22.41
N ASP A 57 0.21 -20.56 -21.76
CA ASP A 57 -1.18 -20.90 -21.49
C ASP A 57 -1.33 -21.60 -20.12
N GLU A 58 -2.53 -22.08 -19.81
CA GLU A 58 -2.80 -22.77 -18.52
C GLU A 58 -2.12 -24.14 -18.41
N GLN A 59 -1.77 -24.78 -19.53
CA GLN A 59 -1.06 -26.07 -19.55
C GLN A 59 0.46 -25.89 -19.54
N HIS A 60 0.95 -24.75 -20.04
CA HIS A 60 2.37 -24.45 -20.18
C HIS A 60 2.74 -23.12 -19.49
N PRO A 61 2.40 -22.92 -18.20
CA PRO A 61 2.62 -21.67 -17.49
C PRO A 61 4.11 -21.34 -17.28
N TYR A 62 4.99 -22.33 -17.40
CA TYR A 62 6.45 -22.16 -17.27
C TYR A 62 7.08 -21.31 -18.37
N TYR A 63 6.38 -21.08 -19.49
CA TYR A 63 6.91 -20.22 -20.55
C TYR A 63 7.13 -18.75 -20.12
N THR A 64 6.48 -18.30 -19.05
CA THR A 64 6.82 -16.99 -18.47
C THR A 64 8.26 -16.93 -17.95
N PHE A 65 8.78 -18.04 -17.41
CA PHE A 65 10.17 -18.12 -16.93
C PHE A 65 11.17 -18.31 -18.10
N VAL A 66 10.76 -19.01 -19.17
CA VAL A 66 11.55 -19.07 -20.41
C VAL A 66 11.72 -17.66 -20.99
N ALA A 67 10.64 -16.92 -21.14
CA ALA A 67 10.65 -15.52 -21.63
C ALA A 67 11.47 -14.61 -20.71
N ALA A 68 11.35 -14.76 -19.38
CA ALA A 68 12.13 -14.02 -18.39
C ALA A 68 13.63 -14.27 -18.52
N THR A 69 14.04 -15.53 -18.72
CA THR A 69 15.43 -15.91 -18.91
C THR A 69 16.04 -15.27 -20.14
N LEU A 70 15.30 -15.27 -21.26
CA LEU A 70 15.74 -14.63 -22.51
C LEU A 70 15.88 -13.11 -22.37
N TYR A 71 14.89 -12.48 -21.74
CA TYR A 71 14.92 -11.03 -21.47
C TYR A 71 16.06 -10.65 -20.52
N GLU A 72 16.31 -11.47 -19.51
CA GLU A 72 17.42 -11.27 -18.58
C GLU A 72 18.79 -11.38 -19.27
N GLU A 73 18.99 -12.35 -20.19
CA GLU A 73 20.20 -12.45 -20.99
C GLU A 73 20.45 -11.20 -21.82
N GLN A 74 19.40 -10.68 -22.49
CA GLN A 74 19.46 -9.43 -23.24
C GLN A 74 19.87 -8.27 -22.35
N LEU A 75 19.25 -8.12 -21.19
CA LEU A 75 19.54 -7.07 -20.21
C LEU A 75 21.00 -7.11 -19.73
N TYR A 76 21.46 -8.30 -19.33
CA TYR A 76 22.82 -8.48 -18.84
C TYR A 76 23.87 -8.21 -19.93
N THR A 77 23.63 -8.66 -21.16
CA THR A 77 24.50 -8.38 -22.31
C THR A 77 24.61 -6.88 -22.60
N GLN A 78 23.49 -6.16 -22.57
CA GLN A 78 23.48 -4.69 -22.78
C GLN A 78 24.29 -3.97 -21.70
N VAL A 79 24.09 -4.31 -20.43
CA VAL A 79 24.79 -3.66 -19.32
C VAL A 79 26.28 -4.03 -19.30
N ALA A 80 26.65 -5.30 -19.56
CA ALA A 80 28.03 -5.75 -19.64
C ALA A 80 28.82 -5.04 -20.76
N THR A 81 28.18 -4.87 -21.93
CA THR A 81 28.75 -4.11 -23.06
C THR A 81 29.05 -2.66 -22.66
N LYS A 82 28.11 -1.99 -21.95
CA LYS A 82 28.31 -0.61 -21.48
C LYS A 82 29.41 -0.49 -20.43
N ARG A 83 29.60 -1.52 -19.61
CA ARG A 83 30.66 -1.58 -18.58
C ARG A 83 32.01 -2.07 -19.15
N ASN A 84 32.03 -2.51 -20.40
CA ASN A 84 33.19 -3.10 -21.09
C ASN A 84 33.76 -4.30 -20.31
N VAL A 85 32.90 -5.22 -19.90
CA VAL A 85 33.23 -6.46 -19.19
C VAL A 85 32.51 -7.65 -19.78
N ALA A 86 32.96 -8.87 -19.48
CA ALA A 86 32.21 -10.07 -19.79
C ALA A 86 30.87 -10.12 -18.96
N VAL A 87 29.87 -10.80 -19.49
CA VAL A 87 28.55 -10.89 -18.80
C VAL A 87 28.66 -11.60 -17.44
N GLU A 88 29.59 -12.54 -17.32
CA GLU A 88 29.91 -13.26 -16.07
C GLU A 88 30.51 -12.33 -15.02
N ASP A 89 31.25 -11.32 -15.43
CA ASP A 89 31.96 -10.39 -14.55
C ASP A 89 31.20 -9.12 -14.24
N VAL A 90 29.96 -8.97 -14.76
CA VAL A 90 29.20 -7.72 -14.67
C VAL A 90 28.98 -7.25 -13.23
N HIS A 91 28.83 -8.17 -12.29
CA HIS A 91 28.65 -7.86 -10.87
C HIS A 91 29.95 -7.62 -10.13
N THR A 92 31.08 -8.16 -10.61
CA THR A 92 32.39 -7.97 -9.96
C THR A 92 32.85 -6.51 -9.96
N VAL A 93 32.38 -5.73 -10.92
CA VAL A 93 32.68 -4.31 -11.06
C VAL A 93 31.64 -3.38 -10.39
N PHE A 94 30.66 -3.93 -9.64
CA PHE A 94 29.58 -3.14 -9.03
C PHE A 94 30.09 -1.96 -8.21
N GLY A 95 31.10 -2.16 -7.34
CA GLY A 95 31.63 -1.09 -6.51
C GLY A 95 32.22 0.06 -7.32
N LYS A 96 32.92 -0.25 -8.44
CA LYS A 96 33.45 0.77 -9.37
C LYS A 96 32.33 1.51 -10.08
N GLU A 97 31.32 0.78 -10.55
CA GLU A 97 30.15 1.35 -11.23
C GLU A 97 29.30 2.22 -10.30
N ALA A 98 29.10 1.80 -9.06
CA ALA A 98 28.37 2.57 -8.06
C ALA A 98 29.05 3.95 -7.82
N ASN A 99 30.38 3.99 -7.69
CA ASN A 99 31.12 5.25 -7.60
C ASN A 99 30.96 6.11 -8.87
N ARG A 100 31.02 5.50 -10.06
CA ARG A 100 30.83 6.20 -11.34
C ARG A 100 29.42 6.79 -11.47
N LEU A 101 28.41 6.04 -11.07
CA LEU A 101 27.01 6.50 -11.10
C LEU A 101 26.75 7.59 -10.06
N ALA A 102 27.37 7.52 -8.89
CA ALA A 102 27.33 8.57 -7.88
C ALA A 102 27.97 9.89 -8.37
N ALA A 103 29.15 9.80 -9.00
CA ALA A 103 29.82 10.95 -9.60
C ALA A 103 29.01 11.61 -10.74
N ARG A 104 28.13 10.85 -11.41
CA ARG A 104 27.19 11.36 -12.42
C ARG A 104 25.87 11.85 -11.85
N GLY A 105 25.67 11.80 -10.53
CA GLY A 105 24.39 12.19 -9.88
C GLY A 105 23.22 11.23 -10.15
N LEU A 106 23.49 9.98 -10.51
CA LEU A 106 22.49 8.95 -10.73
C LEU A 106 22.25 8.11 -9.46
N TYR A 107 23.26 7.98 -8.61
CA TYR A 107 23.17 7.46 -7.25
C TYR A 107 23.43 8.58 -6.24
N GLN A 108 22.86 8.44 -5.07
CA GLN A 108 23.09 9.35 -3.95
C GLN A 108 24.50 9.17 -3.41
N ALA A 109 25.35 10.21 -3.52
CA ALA A 109 26.76 10.12 -3.15
C ALA A 109 26.98 9.68 -1.70
N GLU A 110 26.12 10.19 -0.76
CA GLU A 110 26.21 9.86 0.66
C GLU A 110 26.00 8.37 0.95
N VAL A 111 25.21 7.66 0.13
CA VAL A 111 25.04 6.21 0.27
C VAL A 111 26.33 5.50 -0.09
N ILE A 112 26.93 5.85 -1.23
CA ILE A 112 28.13 5.17 -1.71
C ILE A 112 29.32 5.48 -0.85
N THR A 113 29.53 6.75 -0.47
CA THR A 113 30.67 7.18 0.36
C THR A 113 30.59 6.71 1.82
N SER A 114 29.42 6.28 2.27
CA SER A 114 29.28 5.66 3.61
C SER A 114 29.95 4.29 3.71
N TYR A 115 30.32 3.67 2.59
CA TYR A 115 30.99 2.38 2.51
C TYR A 115 32.40 2.54 1.94
N SER A 116 33.39 1.83 2.52
CA SER A 116 34.75 1.77 2.00
C SER A 116 34.80 0.97 0.69
N GLN A 117 35.86 1.16 -0.10
CA GLN A 117 36.07 0.39 -1.33
C GLN A 117 36.15 -1.13 -1.06
N GLN A 118 36.70 -1.53 0.07
CA GLN A 118 36.75 -2.93 0.49
C GLN A 118 35.37 -3.49 0.75
N GLU A 119 34.50 -2.74 1.48
CA GLU A 119 33.08 -3.12 1.73
C GLU A 119 32.29 -3.22 0.43
N LEU A 120 32.49 -2.27 -0.52
CA LEU A 120 31.83 -2.31 -1.82
C LEU A 120 32.26 -3.54 -2.64
N THR A 121 33.54 -3.93 -2.55
CA THR A 121 34.06 -5.13 -3.21
C THR A 121 33.48 -6.40 -2.58
N GLU A 122 33.41 -6.46 -1.25
CA GLU A 122 32.78 -7.57 -0.54
C GLU A 122 31.31 -7.71 -0.92
N MET A 123 30.53 -6.60 -0.92
CA MET A 123 29.13 -6.58 -1.32
C MET A 123 28.93 -7.01 -2.78
N SER A 124 29.86 -6.68 -3.68
CA SER A 124 29.83 -7.14 -5.08
C SER A 124 29.80 -8.67 -5.17
N SER A 125 30.50 -9.37 -4.26
CA SER A 125 30.56 -10.83 -4.23
C SER A 125 29.28 -11.51 -3.75
N TRP A 126 28.35 -10.75 -3.15
CA TRP A 126 27.06 -11.28 -2.69
C TRP A 126 26.01 -11.30 -3.81
N LEU A 127 26.24 -10.57 -4.91
CA LEU A 127 25.28 -10.46 -6.00
C LEU A 127 25.12 -11.81 -6.72
N ASP A 128 23.96 -12.42 -6.54
CA ASP A 128 23.65 -13.76 -7.02
C ASP A 128 22.67 -13.71 -8.19
N ARG A 129 23.19 -13.80 -9.40
CA ARG A 129 22.39 -13.80 -10.64
C ARG A 129 21.38 -14.94 -10.70
N SER A 130 21.65 -16.09 -10.05
CA SER A 130 20.73 -17.23 -10.09
C SER A 130 19.36 -16.93 -9.51
N ARG A 131 19.27 -15.98 -8.59
CA ARG A 131 18.00 -15.53 -7.99
C ARG A 131 17.06 -14.82 -9.00
N ASN A 132 17.56 -14.38 -10.14
CA ASN A 132 16.72 -13.84 -11.20
C ASN A 132 15.76 -14.89 -11.82
N GLN A 133 16.03 -16.19 -11.62
CA GLN A 133 15.16 -17.28 -12.04
C GLN A 133 13.82 -17.28 -11.28
N LEU A 134 13.71 -16.53 -10.18
CA LEU A 134 12.48 -16.36 -9.42
C LEU A 134 11.48 -15.43 -10.11
N PHE A 135 11.92 -14.61 -11.06
CA PHE A 135 11.06 -13.69 -11.77
C PHE A 135 10.26 -14.34 -12.89
N THR A 136 8.98 -14.05 -12.92
CA THR A 136 8.18 -14.17 -14.16
C THR A 136 8.62 -13.09 -15.15
N TYR A 137 8.28 -13.25 -16.44
CA TYR A 137 8.61 -12.24 -17.44
C TYR A 137 8.05 -10.86 -17.07
N ILE A 138 6.75 -10.80 -16.70
CA ILE A 138 6.11 -9.54 -16.34
C ILE A 138 6.72 -8.96 -15.06
N GLY A 139 7.10 -9.79 -14.10
CA GLY A 139 7.75 -9.35 -12.86
C GLY A 139 9.08 -8.69 -13.12
N LEU A 140 9.95 -9.35 -13.90
CA LEU A 140 11.25 -8.79 -14.30
C LEU A 140 11.09 -7.53 -15.14
N LYS A 141 10.17 -7.56 -16.11
CA LYS A 141 9.89 -6.42 -17.00
C LYS A 141 9.39 -5.21 -16.21
N THR A 142 8.49 -5.41 -15.25
CA THR A 142 7.98 -4.34 -14.37
C THR A 142 9.09 -3.74 -13.50
N LEU A 143 9.97 -4.59 -12.91
CA LEU A 143 11.12 -4.12 -12.12
C LEU A 143 12.06 -3.26 -12.98
N VAL A 144 12.39 -3.73 -14.18
CA VAL A 144 13.32 -3.06 -15.10
C VAL A 144 12.74 -1.78 -15.69
N ASP A 145 11.47 -1.77 -16.07
CA ASP A 145 10.86 -0.60 -16.70
C ASP A 145 10.61 0.55 -15.72
N ARG A 146 10.28 0.23 -14.45
CA ARG A 146 9.82 1.24 -13.49
C ARG A 146 10.84 1.58 -12.39
N TYR A 147 11.75 0.68 -12.01
CA TYR A 147 12.48 0.81 -10.75
C TYR A 147 13.99 0.82 -10.85
N VAL A 148 14.59 0.07 -11.78
CA VAL A 148 16.05 0.13 -11.94
C VAL A 148 16.49 1.52 -12.40
N THR A 149 17.72 1.86 -12.07
CA THR A 149 18.31 3.15 -12.44
C THR A 149 18.61 3.21 -13.93
N ARG A 150 18.20 4.31 -14.54
CA ARG A 150 18.49 4.66 -15.93
C ARG A 150 19.34 5.93 -15.97
N ASP A 151 20.16 6.07 -17.00
CA ASP A 151 20.90 7.31 -17.22
C ASP A 151 20.01 8.41 -17.85
N PHE A 152 20.60 9.57 -18.09
CA PHE A 152 19.89 10.72 -18.65
C PHE A 152 19.36 10.49 -20.07
N ASN A 153 19.89 9.50 -20.80
CA ASN A 153 19.38 9.04 -22.10
C ASN A 153 18.31 7.96 -21.95
N ARG A 154 17.85 7.66 -20.72
CA ARG A 154 16.90 6.60 -20.35
C ARG A 154 17.44 5.18 -20.59
N GLU A 155 18.73 5.01 -20.75
CA GLU A 155 19.39 3.72 -20.88
C GLU A 155 19.58 3.05 -19.52
N ILE A 156 19.36 1.73 -19.45
CA ILE A 156 19.53 0.94 -18.24
C ILE A 156 21.02 0.90 -17.85
N VAL A 157 21.30 1.22 -16.58
CA VAL A 157 22.66 1.20 -16.00
C VAL A 157 22.78 0.35 -14.73
N GLU A 158 21.66 -0.12 -14.21
CA GLU A 158 21.56 -0.95 -13.01
C GLU A 158 20.84 -2.26 -13.32
N LEU A 159 21.30 -3.36 -12.70
CA LEU A 159 20.73 -4.69 -12.85
C LEU A 159 19.78 -5.03 -11.68
N PRO A 160 18.83 -5.99 -11.82
CA PRO A 160 17.88 -6.35 -10.78
C PRO A 160 18.51 -6.66 -9.42
N GLN A 161 19.57 -7.47 -9.39
CA GLN A 161 20.25 -7.82 -8.14
C GLN A 161 20.96 -6.61 -7.51
N GLU A 162 21.46 -5.69 -8.32
CA GLU A 162 22.06 -4.44 -7.86
C GLU A 162 21.02 -3.49 -7.25
N ARG A 163 19.76 -3.48 -7.79
CA ARG A 163 18.65 -2.72 -7.19
C ARG A 163 18.37 -3.18 -5.76
N TRP A 164 18.28 -4.49 -5.54
CA TRP A 164 18.09 -5.05 -4.20
C TRP A 164 19.22 -4.70 -3.25
N LEU A 165 20.46 -4.81 -3.71
CA LEU A 165 21.62 -4.44 -2.90
C LEU A 165 21.64 -2.93 -2.58
N MET A 166 21.32 -2.08 -3.56
CA MET A 166 21.27 -0.62 -3.36
C MET A 166 20.20 -0.22 -2.32
N ILE A 167 19.04 -0.86 -2.32
CA ILE A 167 18.02 -0.66 -1.29
C ILE A 167 18.57 -1.05 0.08
N ALA A 168 19.16 -2.24 0.19
CA ALA A 168 19.75 -2.73 1.42
C ALA A 168 20.85 -1.80 1.96
N MET A 169 21.77 -1.37 1.10
CA MET A 169 22.80 -0.39 1.44
C MET A 169 22.21 0.93 1.93
N THR A 170 21.24 1.47 1.21
CA THR A 170 20.62 2.74 1.55
C THR A 170 19.97 2.69 2.93
N LEU A 171 19.16 1.66 3.20
CA LEU A 171 18.40 1.56 4.44
C LEU A 171 19.29 1.25 5.66
N HIS A 172 20.49 0.66 5.46
CA HIS A 172 21.37 0.31 6.58
C HIS A 172 22.62 1.19 6.69
N ARG A 173 22.75 2.27 5.87
CA ARG A 173 23.94 3.12 5.85
C ARG A 173 24.30 3.75 7.19
N GLN A 174 23.34 4.01 8.06
CA GLN A 174 23.52 4.64 9.38
C GLN A 174 23.61 3.64 10.54
N GLU A 175 23.59 2.34 10.26
CA GLU A 175 23.74 1.32 11.30
C GLU A 175 25.13 1.40 11.97
N LYS A 176 25.14 1.43 13.31
CA LYS A 176 26.35 1.61 14.09
C LYS A 176 27.10 0.30 14.35
N THR A 177 26.38 -0.82 14.39
CA THR A 177 26.94 -2.14 14.70
C THR A 177 26.54 -3.15 13.64
N ASN A 178 27.45 -4.05 13.27
CA ASN A 178 27.21 -5.14 12.31
C ASN A 178 26.55 -4.69 10.99
N ARG A 179 26.90 -3.48 10.52
CA ARG A 179 26.27 -2.84 9.36
C ARG A 179 26.27 -3.74 8.13
N LEU A 180 27.42 -4.31 7.77
CA LEU A 180 27.54 -5.19 6.59
C LEU A 180 26.64 -6.43 6.68
N GLN A 181 26.57 -7.05 7.87
CA GLN A 181 25.70 -8.20 8.05
C GLN A 181 24.22 -7.82 7.88
N LYS A 182 23.80 -6.66 8.39
CA LYS A 182 22.43 -6.14 8.22
C LYS A 182 22.13 -5.84 6.74
N VAL A 183 23.09 -5.28 5.99
CA VAL A 183 22.95 -5.11 4.53
C VAL A 183 22.79 -6.47 3.84
N LYS A 184 23.61 -7.45 4.20
CA LYS A 184 23.57 -8.80 3.64
C LYS A 184 22.23 -9.50 3.93
N ASP A 185 21.71 -9.36 5.13
CA ASP A 185 20.40 -9.91 5.53
C ASP A 185 19.25 -9.24 4.78
N ALA A 186 19.27 -7.92 4.62
CA ALA A 186 18.29 -7.20 3.83
C ALA A 186 18.37 -7.58 2.33
N TYR A 187 19.57 -7.69 1.76
CA TYR A 187 19.74 -8.19 0.40
C TYR A 187 19.21 -9.62 0.25
N TRP A 188 19.48 -10.51 1.22
CA TRP A 188 18.92 -11.86 1.23
C TRP A 188 17.38 -11.85 1.19
N ALA A 189 16.74 -11.03 2.03
CA ALA A 189 15.30 -10.95 2.11
C ALA A 189 14.66 -10.45 0.80
N LEU A 190 15.24 -9.40 0.20
CA LEU A 190 14.74 -8.78 -1.03
C LEU A 190 15.03 -9.63 -2.27
N SER A 191 16.26 -10.13 -2.42
CA SER A 191 16.70 -10.83 -3.62
C SER A 191 16.11 -12.23 -3.77
N ASN A 192 15.69 -12.87 -2.67
CA ASN A 192 14.92 -14.10 -2.70
C ASN A 192 13.42 -13.85 -2.84
N LEU A 193 12.99 -12.59 -2.98
CA LEU A 193 11.59 -12.19 -3.07
C LEU A 193 10.74 -12.70 -1.89
N TYR A 194 11.30 -12.79 -0.69
CA TYR A 194 10.54 -13.11 0.53
C TYR A 194 9.69 -11.96 1.00
N MET A 195 10.08 -10.75 0.63
CA MET A 195 9.38 -9.51 0.92
C MET A 195 9.58 -8.49 -0.20
N THR A 196 8.72 -7.48 -0.22
CA THR A 196 8.93 -6.28 -1.00
C THR A 196 8.87 -5.05 -0.10
N VAL A 197 9.50 -3.97 -0.54
CA VAL A 197 9.35 -2.64 0.06
C VAL A 197 8.30 -1.84 -0.70
N ALA A 198 7.80 -0.76 -0.09
CA ALA A 198 6.87 0.15 -0.75
C ALA A 198 7.44 0.69 -2.08
N THR A 199 6.55 0.97 -3.03
CA THR A 199 6.94 1.50 -4.36
C THR A 199 7.90 2.68 -4.30
N PRO A 200 7.72 3.72 -3.45
CA PRO A 200 8.69 4.80 -3.36
C PRO A 200 10.06 4.36 -2.81
N THR A 201 10.10 3.46 -1.85
CA THR A 201 11.37 2.89 -1.38
C THR A 201 12.05 2.11 -2.50
N LEU A 202 11.30 1.26 -3.23
CA LEU A 202 11.78 0.49 -4.36
C LEU A 202 12.33 1.38 -5.48
N ALA A 203 11.65 2.50 -5.75
CA ALA A 203 12.02 3.43 -6.82
C ALA A 203 13.19 4.35 -6.44
N ASN A 204 13.21 4.87 -5.21
CA ASN A 204 14.01 6.03 -4.83
C ASN A 204 15.21 5.70 -3.92
N ALA A 205 15.23 4.54 -3.24
CA ALA A 205 16.35 4.22 -2.35
C ALA A 205 17.68 4.25 -3.12
N GLY A 206 18.63 5.04 -2.60
CA GLY A 206 19.95 5.25 -3.22
C GLY A 206 19.97 6.18 -4.43
N LYS A 207 18.82 6.78 -4.80
CA LYS A 207 18.77 7.79 -5.87
C LYS A 207 18.65 9.20 -5.28
N PRO A 208 19.14 10.23 -5.96
CA PRO A 208 18.98 11.62 -5.53
C PRO A 208 17.50 12.04 -5.53
N ASN A 209 17.12 12.91 -4.58
CA ASN A 209 15.85 13.64 -4.58
C ASN A 209 14.57 12.79 -4.54
N GLY A 210 14.57 11.63 -3.86
CA GLY A 210 13.40 10.79 -3.72
C GLY A 210 13.01 10.54 -2.27
N GLN A 211 11.74 10.73 -1.92
CA GLN A 211 11.21 10.30 -0.63
C GLN A 211 10.85 8.80 -0.65
N LEU A 212 10.79 8.15 0.51
CA LEU A 212 10.71 6.69 0.64
C LEU A 212 9.33 6.16 1.06
N SER A 213 8.41 7.02 1.51
CA SER A 213 7.09 6.63 2.02
C SER A 213 6.01 6.71 0.96
N SER A 214 5.02 5.80 1.02
CA SER A 214 4.01 5.67 -0.04
C SER A 214 2.75 6.49 0.19
N CYS A 215 2.30 6.61 1.43
CA CYS A 215 1.01 7.19 1.74
C CYS A 215 1.09 8.20 2.87
N PHE A 216 0.15 9.15 2.82
CA PHE A 216 0.06 10.25 3.78
C PHE A 216 -1.41 10.49 4.14
N ILE A 217 -1.67 11.03 5.33
CA ILE A 217 -3.03 11.43 5.73
C ILE A 217 -3.00 12.81 6.35
N ASP A 218 -3.85 13.69 5.85
CA ASP A 218 -4.02 15.06 6.30
C ASP A 218 -5.40 15.31 6.91
N THR A 219 -5.47 16.23 7.86
CA THR A 219 -6.71 16.73 8.45
C THR A 219 -6.86 18.21 8.13
N VAL A 220 -7.91 18.58 7.41
CA VAL A 220 -8.15 19.97 6.98
C VAL A 220 -8.78 20.76 8.13
N ASP A 221 -8.19 21.91 8.46
CA ASP A 221 -8.77 22.88 9.40
C ASP A 221 -9.90 23.68 8.77
N ASP A 222 -10.93 24.04 9.56
CA ASP A 222 -12.09 24.84 9.08
C ASP A 222 -11.76 26.34 8.96
N SER A 223 -10.74 26.66 8.16
CA SER A 223 -10.35 28.01 7.82
C SER A 223 -9.89 28.11 6.38
N LEU A 224 -10.04 29.28 5.75
CA LEU A 224 -9.57 29.49 4.36
C LEU A 224 -8.07 29.19 4.23
N GLN A 225 -7.27 29.70 5.17
CA GLN A 225 -5.83 29.46 5.17
C GLN A 225 -5.51 27.97 5.36
N GLY A 226 -6.15 27.30 6.32
CA GLY A 226 -5.93 25.87 6.56
C GLY A 226 -6.30 24.99 5.36
N ILE A 227 -7.39 25.30 4.64
CA ILE A 227 -7.80 24.58 3.43
C ILE A 227 -6.74 24.71 2.33
N TYR A 228 -6.21 25.95 2.09
CA TYR A 228 -5.17 26.15 1.07
C TYR A 228 -3.80 25.63 1.51
N ASP A 229 -3.45 25.73 2.79
CA ASP A 229 -2.23 25.12 3.32
C ASP A 229 -2.25 23.59 3.10
N SER A 230 -3.36 22.91 3.43
CA SER A 230 -3.56 21.50 3.15
C SER A 230 -3.42 21.19 1.66
N ASN A 231 -4.04 21.96 0.77
CA ASN A 231 -3.93 21.74 -0.67
C ASN A 231 -2.47 21.90 -1.17
N THR A 232 -1.72 22.87 -0.63
CA THR A 232 -0.30 23.05 -0.94
C THR A 232 0.55 21.89 -0.44
N ASP A 233 0.30 21.41 0.78
CA ASP A 233 1.00 20.26 1.36
C ASP A 233 0.72 18.98 0.55
N VAL A 234 -0.54 18.76 0.15
CA VAL A 234 -0.96 17.66 -0.75
C VAL A 234 -0.24 17.75 -2.10
N ALA A 235 -0.16 18.92 -2.73
CA ALA A 235 0.55 19.12 -4.00
C ALA A 235 2.04 18.77 -3.88
N ASN A 236 2.70 19.20 -2.81
CA ASN A 236 4.10 18.86 -2.55
C ASN A 236 4.34 17.36 -2.39
N LEU A 237 3.44 16.63 -1.72
CA LEU A 237 3.56 15.18 -1.56
C LEU A 237 3.24 14.43 -2.86
N SER A 238 2.22 14.88 -3.60
CA SER A 238 1.85 14.30 -4.90
C SER A 238 3.01 14.35 -5.90
N LYS A 239 3.73 15.47 -5.95
CA LYS A 239 4.93 15.65 -6.78
C LYS A 239 5.98 14.55 -6.58
N TYR A 240 6.10 14.02 -5.36
CA TYR A 240 7.04 12.96 -5.01
C TYR A 240 6.41 11.56 -5.00
N GLY A 241 5.21 11.40 -5.57
CA GLY A 241 4.54 10.10 -5.75
C GLY A 241 3.81 9.59 -4.52
N GLY A 242 3.50 10.44 -3.56
CA GLY A 242 2.67 10.09 -2.40
C GLY A 242 1.20 9.95 -2.76
N GLY A 243 0.53 8.89 -2.28
CA GLY A 243 -0.93 8.81 -2.22
C GLY A 243 -1.44 9.47 -0.94
N ILE A 244 -2.51 10.29 -1.01
CA ILE A 244 -2.93 11.10 0.13
C ILE A 244 -4.39 10.81 0.51
N GLY A 245 -4.64 10.50 1.79
CA GLY A 245 -5.95 10.56 2.42
C GLY A 245 -6.17 11.96 3.02
N VAL A 246 -7.33 12.56 2.77
CA VAL A 246 -7.66 13.90 3.28
C VAL A 246 -8.98 13.85 4.03
N TYR A 247 -8.96 14.16 5.31
CA TYR A 247 -10.16 14.24 6.12
C TYR A 247 -10.73 15.66 6.14
N MET A 248 -11.98 15.81 5.69
CA MET A 248 -12.66 17.11 5.58
C MET A 248 -13.86 17.26 6.54
N GLY A 249 -14.07 16.35 7.47
CA GLY A 249 -15.22 16.38 8.40
C GLY A 249 -15.27 17.57 9.35
N LYS A 250 -14.14 18.31 9.49
CA LYS A 250 -14.12 19.56 10.29
C LYS A 250 -14.63 20.78 9.52
N VAL A 251 -14.63 20.73 8.19
CA VAL A 251 -15.00 21.87 7.33
C VAL A 251 -16.51 22.06 7.33
N ARG A 252 -16.95 23.29 7.51
CA ARG A 252 -18.36 23.67 7.57
C ARG A 252 -19.11 23.35 6.30
N SER A 253 -20.40 23.01 6.47
CA SER A 253 -21.28 22.62 5.36
C SER A 253 -21.76 23.82 4.53
N ARG A 254 -22.37 23.53 3.40
CA ARG A 254 -23.09 24.51 2.59
C ARG A 254 -24.19 25.17 3.40
N GLY A 255 -24.30 26.50 3.28
CA GLY A 255 -25.27 27.28 4.02
C GLY A 255 -24.85 27.66 5.45
N SER A 256 -23.70 27.17 5.93
CA SER A 256 -23.13 27.57 7.22
C SER A 256 -22.78 29.07 7.23
N SER A 257 -22.68 29.64 8.43
CA SER A 257 -22.33 31.06 8.58
C SER A 257 -20.83 31.32 8.41
N ILE A 258 -20.49 32.47 7.83
CA ILE A 258 -19.12 33.00 7.78
C ILE A 258 -19.14 34.43 8.37
N ARG A 259 -18.37 34.66 9.42
CA ARG A 259 -18.34 35.95 10.14
C ARG A 259 -19.74 36.44 10.57
N GLY A 260 -20.64 35.54 10.94
CA GLY A 260 -22.01 35.85 11.33
C GLY A 260 -23.01 36.00 10.18
N PHE A 261 -22.56 36.04 8.93
CA PHE A 261 -23.43 36.06 7.75
C PHE A 261 -23.97 34.65 7.47
N LYS A 262 -25.26 34.46 7.58
CA LYS A 262 -25.96 33.19 7.29
C LYS A 262 -25.89 32.87 5.79
N ASN A 263 -25.93 31.59 5.44
CA ASN A 263 -25.89 31.08 4.06
C ASN A 263 -24.68 31.51 3.23
N ALA A 264 -23.54 31.79 3.89
CA ALA A 264 -22.33 32.28 3.21
C ALA A 264 -21.36 31.18 2.76
N SER A 265 -21.40 29.99 3.39
CA SER A 265 -20.54 28.87 3.02
C SER A 265 -21.07 28.14 1.80
N SER A 266 -20.17 27.77 0.88
CA SER A 266 -20.45 26.91 -0.27
C SER A 266 -20.29 25.41 0.04
N GLY A 267 -19.86 25.06 1.27
CA GLY A 267 -19.68 23.68 1.72
C GLY A 267 -18.38 23.02 1.23
N VAL A 268 -18.26 21.70 1.36
CA VAL A 268 -17.02 20.94 1.08
C VAL A 268 -16.79 20.70 -0.41
N VAL A 269 -17.82 20.64 -1.25
CA VAL A 269 -17.70 20.25 -2.67
C VAL A 269 -16.73 21.15 -3.46
N PRO A 270 -16.80 22.49 -3.39
CA PRO A 270 -15.86 23.36 -4.10
C PRO A 270 -14.39 23.14 -3.69
N TRP A 271 -14.14 22.85 -2.41
CA TRP A 271 -12.79 22.55 -1.91
C TRP A 271 -12.27 21.19 -2.39
N ILE A 272 -13.15 20.19 -2.46
CA ILE A 272 -12.82 18.88 -3.04
C ILE A 272 -12.49 19.02 -4.54
N LYS A 273 -13.18 19.89 -5.27
CA LYS A 273 -12.82 20.17 -6.67
C LYS A 273 -11.42 20.77 -6.83
N GLN A 274 -10.95 21.57 -5.88
CA GLN A 274 -9.57 22.06 -5.92
C GLN A 274 -8.57 20.93 -5.70
N LEU A 275 -8.83 20.01 -4.77
CA LEU A 275 -8.03 18.81 -4.58
C LEU A 275 -8.04 17.93 -5.84
N ASN A 276 -9.19 17.81 -6.53
CA ASN A 276 -9.29 17.12 -7.82
C ASN A 276 -8.36 17.73 -8.87
N ASN A 277 -8.38 19.06 -9.00
CA ASN A 277 -7.49 19.76 -9.92
C ASN A 277 -6.02 19.59 -9.54
N THR A 278 -5.70 19.57 -8.25
CA THR A 278 -4.35 19.28 -7.75
C THR A 278 -3.91 17.87 -8.14
N ALA A 279 -4.78 16.85 -7.97
CA ALA A 279 -4.47 15.47 -8.35
C ALA A 279 -4.14 15.34 -9.84
N VAL A 280 -4.89 16.05 -10.70
CA VAL A 280 -4.68 16.04 -12.16
C VAL A 280 -3.44 16.84 -12.56
N SER A 281 -3.19 17.98 -11.88
CA SER A 281 -2.15 18.94 -12.28
C SER A 281 -0.76 18.59 -11.77
N VAL A 282 -0.66 17.88 -10.65
CA VAL A 282 0.61 17.58 -9.97
C VAL A 282 0.84 16.08 -9.96
N ASP A 283 1.48 15.61 -11.00
CA ASP A 283 1.92 14.24 -11.14
C ASP A 283 3.43 14.07 -10.91
N GLN A 284 3.87 12.85 -10.74
CA GLN A 284 5.29 12.50 -10.61
C GLN A 284 5.96 12.45 -11.98
N LEU A 285 6.33 13.61 -12.53
CA LEU A 285 7.07 13.75 -13.80
C LEU A 285 6.42 12.99 -14.97
N GLY A 286 5.09 12.95 -15.04
CA GLY A 286 4.34 12.22 -16.06
C GLY A 286 4.41 10.69 -15.96
N GLN A 287 4.99 10.15 -14.87
CA GLN A 287 5.12 8.71 -14.68
C GLN A 287 4.03 8.10 -13.80
N ARG A 288 3.43 8.93 -12.92
CA ARG A 288 2.41 8.50 -11.99
C ARG A 288 1.44 9.66 -11.73
N GLN A 289 0.15 9.42 -11.93
CA GLN A 289 -0.87 10.42 -11.62
C GLN A 289 -1.00 10.63 -10.12
N GLY A 290 -1.32 11.86 -9.70
CA GLY A 290 -1.66 12.16 -8.32
C GLY A 290 -2.93 11.42 -7.91
N ALA A 291 -2.95 10.84 -6.71
CA ALA A 291 -4.09 10.11 -6.21
C ALA A 291 -4.44 10.58 -4.80
N ILE A 292 -5.68 11.03 -4.64
CA ILE A 292 -6.20 11.62 -3.41
C ILE A 292 -7.54 10.95 -3.05
N ALA A 293 -7.67 10.48 -1.80
CA ALA A 293 -8.94 10.06 -1.23
C ALA A 293 -9.42 11.11 -0.23
N VAL A 294 -10.68 11.52 -0.34
CA VAL A 294 -11.30 12.45 0.60
C VAL A 294 -12.31 11.71 1.46
N TYR A 295 -12.25 11.94 2.77
CA TYR A 295 -13.12 11.31 3.76
C TYR A 295 -14.05 12.32 4.41
N LEU A 296 -15.32 11.94 4.55
CA LEU A 296 -16.35 12.76 5.18
C LEU A 296 -17.22 11.93 6.13
N ASP A 297 -17.67 12.54 7.22
CA ASP A 297 -18.57 11.90 8.17
C ASP A 297 -19.97 11.73 7.62
N ILE A 298 -20.59 10.59 7.90
CA ILE A 298 -21.95 10.26 7.42
C ILE A 298 -23.05 11.18 7.99
N TRP A 299 -22.77 11.90 9.06
CA TRP A 299 -23.69 12.87 9.68
C TRP A 299 -23.49 14.30 9.17
N HIS A 300 -22.52 14.56 8.29
CA HIS A 300 -22.27 15.88 7.73
C HIS A 300 -23.36 16.29 6.75
N LYS A 301 -23.86 17.54 6.79
CA LYS A 301 -24.94 18.02 5.91
C LYS A 301 -24.64 17.89 4.42
N ASP A 302 -23.39 17.99 4.00
CA ASP A 302 -23.00 17.86 2.59
C ASP A 302 -22.85 16.41 2.12
N ILE A 303 -23.17 15.40 2.96
CA ILE A 303 -22.89 14.00 2.65
C ILE A 303 -23.54 13.53 1.35
N LEU A 304 -24.77 13.97 1.06
CA LEU A 304 -25.47 13.55 -0.15
C LEU A 304 -24.77 14.07 -1.42
N ALA A 305 -24.34 15.33 -1.41
CA ALA A 305 -23.59 15.91 -2.51
C ALA A 305 -22.19 15.25 -2.65
N PHE A 306 -21.57 14.89 -1.52
CA PHE A 306 -20.30 14.18 -1.49
C PHE A 306 -20.40 12.78 -2.11
N LEU A 307 -21.47 12.03 -1.84
CA LEU A 307 -21.69 10.70 -2.43
C LEU A 307 -21.90 10.74 -3.95
N ASP A 308 -22.31 11.88 -4.49
CA ASP A 308 -22.54 12.07 -5.93
C ASP A 308 -21.31 12.56 -6.69
N LEU A 309 -20.19 12.86 -6.02
CA LEU A 309 -19.02 13.50 -6.63
C LEU A 309 -18.47 12.77 -7.86
N ARG A 310 -18.57 11.46 -7.91
CA ARG A 310 -18.01 10.63 -9.00
C ARG A 310 -19.06 10.08 -9.98
N LEU A 311 -20.33 10.37 -9.77
CA LEU A 311 -21.39 9.89 -10.68
C LEU A 311 -21.22 10.48 -12.09
N ASN A 312 -21.45 9.65 -13.11
CA ASN A 312 -21.31 10.01 -14.53
C ASN A 312 -22.45 10.89 -15.09
N ASN A 313 -23.38 11.32 -14.24
CA ASN A 313 -24.52 12.15 -14.61
C ASN A 313 -24.65 13.36 -13.68
N GLY A 314 -25.40 14.37 -14.12
CA GLY A 314 -25.67 15.59 -13.36
C GLY A 314 -24.78 16.78 -13.77
N ASP A 315 -24.71 17.78 -12.88
CA ASP A 315 -23.95 19.02 -13.14
C ASP A 315 -22.44 18.78 -12.91
N GLU A 316 -21.63 18.87 -13.97
CA GLU A 316 -20.17 18.73 -13.92
C GLU A 316 -19.47 19.69 -12.94
N ARG A 317 -20.09 20.82 -12.63
CA ARG A 317 -19.56 21.75 -11.61
C ARG A 317 -19.60 21.15 -10.20
N LEU A 318 -20.42 20.12 -9.98
CA LEU A 318 -20.56 19.38 -8.73
C LEU A 318 -19.87 18.01 -8.76
N ARG A 319 -19.03 17.73 -9.76
CA ARG A 319 -18.31 16.46 -9.94
C ARG A 319 -16.82 16.62 -9.69
N ALA A 320 -16.19 15.54 -9.20
CA ALA A 320 -14.76 15.42 -8.94
C ALA A 320 -14.36 13.96 -9.26
N HIS A 321 -14.15 13.66 -10.54
CA HIS A 321 -13.98 12.28 -11.04
C HIS A 321 -12.63 11.66 -10.68
N ASP A 322 -11.59 12.48 -10.42
CA ASP A 322 -10.23 12.02 -10.14
C ASP A 322 -9.97 11.88 -8.62
N ILE A 323 -10.96 12.20 -7.79
CA ILE A 323 -10.90 12.02 -6.33
C ILE A 323 -11.57 10.71 -5.94
N PHE A 324 -10.94 9.93 -5.07
CA PHE A 324 -11.59 8.81 -4.39
C PHE A 324 -12.33 9.32 -3.15
N THR A 325 -13.44 8.68 -2.80
CA THR A 325 -14.26 9.07 -1.65
C THR A 325 -14.28 7.99 -0.59
N GLY A 326 -14.29 8.38 0.68
CA GLY A 326 -14.49 7.50 1.83
C GLY A 326 -15.51 8.08 2.80
N VAL A 327 -16.30 7.24 3.45
CA VAL A 327 -17.28 7.64 4.45
C VAL A 327 -16.92 7.12 5.83
N CYS A 328 -16.97 8.01 6.83
CA CYS A 328 -16.71 7.66 8.22
C CYS A 328 -18.05 7.29 8.89
N LEU A 329 -18.17 6.02 9.29
CA LEU A 329 -19.38 5.39 9.77
C LEU A 329 -19.27 5.07 11.26
N PRO A 330 -20.03 5.74 12.15
CA PRO A 330 -20.16 5.32 13.54
C PRO A 330 -21.10 4.11 13.65
N ASP A 331 -20.95 3.31 14.70
CA ASP A 331 -21.79 2.14 14.97
C ASP A 331 -23.28 2.50 15.00
N LEU A 332 -23.62 3.63 15.60
CA LEU A 332 -24.99 4.13 15.68
C LEU A 332 -25.65 4.28 14.29
N PHE A 333 -24.89 4.71 13.27
CA PHE A 333 -25.41 4.78 11.91
C PHE A 333 -25.75 3.40 11.36
N MET A 334 -24.85 2.43 11.54
CA MET A 334 -25.05 1.05 11.08
C MET A 334 -26.23 0.37 11.78
N GLU A 335 -26.39 0.61 13.08
CA GLU A 335 -27.55 0.16 13.87
C GLU A 335 -28.86 0.74 13.29
N LYS A 336 -28.88 2.05 12.99
CA LYS A 336 -30.07 2.72 12.41
C LYS A 336 -30.36 2.27 10.97
N VAL A 337 -29.34 1.93 10.18
CA VAL A 337 -29.53 1.30 8.86
C VAL A 337 -30.22 -0.06 9.00
N GLU A 338 -29.78 -0.89 9.93
CA GLU A 338 -30.39 -2.21 10.19
C GLU A 338 -31.82 -2.08 10.72
N ALA A 339 -32.06 -1.15 11.67
CA ALA A 339 -33.36 -0.87 12.26
C ALA A 339 -34.31 -0.07 11.36
N ARG A 340 -33.85 0.46 10.21
CA ARG A 340 -34.62 1.32 9.30
C ARG A 340 -35.08 2.63 9.95
N GLU A 341 -34.29 3.20 10.84
CA GLU A 341 -34.59 4.43 11.57
C GLU A 341 -34.09 5.68 10.85
N GLU A 342 -34.53 6.86 11.35
CA GLU A 342 -34.09 8.16 10.88
C GLU A 342 -32.65 8.48 11.30
N TRP A 343 -31.97 9.21 10.42
CA TRP A 343 -30.65 9.76 10.62
C TRP A 343 -30.67 11.28 10.45
N TYR A 344 -29.93 12.00 11.27
CA TYR A 344 -29.88 13.45 11.26
C TYR A 344 -28.52 13.93 10.78
N LEU A 345 -28.51 14.96 9.94
CA LEU A 345 -27.34 15.60 9.39
C LEU A 345 -27.12 16.96 10.03
N PHE A 346 -25.89 17.27 10.36
CA PHE A 346 -25.51 18.49 11.06
C PHE A 346 -24.38 19.22 10.33
N ASP A 347 -24.29 20.55 10.58
CA ASP A 347 -23.13 21.36 10.21
C ASP A 347 -22.09 21.30 11.35
N PRO A 348 -20.86 20.84 11.12
CA PRO A 348 -19.84 20.73 12.17
C PRO A 348 -19.52 22.08 12.83
N HIS A 349 -19.56 23.17 12.07
CA HIS A 349 -19.33 24.52 12.63
C HIS A 349 -20.46 24.95 13.57
N GLU A 350 -21.70 24.72 13.19
CA GLU A 350 -22.86 25.05 14.02
C GLU A 350 -22.88 24.21 15.31
N VAL A 351 -22.55 22.92 15.21
CA VAL A 351 -22.39 22.04 16.39
C VAL A 351 -21.34 22.61 17.35
N ARG A 352 -20.16 22.95 16.86
CA ARG A 352 -19.10 23.52 17.71
C ARG A 352 -19.53 24.81 18.40
N THR A 353 -20.24 25.67 17.66
CA THR A 353 -20.64 26.99 18.14
C THR A 353 -21.77 26.91 19.17
N LEU A 354 -22.79 26.09 18.94
CA LEU A 354 -23.99 26.01 19.79
C LEU A 354 -23.86 25.00 20.91
N MET A 355 -23.18 23.86 20.66
CA MET A 355 -23.08 22.75 21.63
C MET A 355 -21.81 22.83 22.47
N GLY A 356 -20.79 23.57 22.03
CA GLY A 356 -19.52 23.71 22.74
C GLY A 356 -18.62 22.44 22.64
N PHE A 357 -18.92 21.53 21.74
CA PHE A 357 -18.11 20.36 21.40
C PHE A 357 -18.09 20.09 19.90
N SER A 358 -17.12 19.28 19.45
CA SER A 358 -17.02 18.79 18.09
C SER A 358 -17.51 17.35 18.00
N LEU A 359 -18.52 17.10 17.17
CA LEU A 359 -19.08 15.75 17.02
C LEU A 359 -18.08 14.81 16.30
N GLU A 360 -17.26 15.36 15.40
CA GLU A 360 -16.18 14.68 14.72
C GLU A 360 -15.08 14.18 15.67
N ASP A 361 -14.93 14.79 16.86
CA ASP A 361 -13.96 14.38 17.89
C ASP A 361 -14.48 13.28 18.83
N CYS A 362 -15.65 12.68 18.49
CA CYS A 362 -16.30 11.69 19.32
C CYS A 362 -16.37 10.33 18.62
N TYR A 363 -16.34 9.26 19.41
CA TYR A 363 -16.65 7.89 19.03
C TYR A 363 -17.29 7.15 20.21
N ASP A 364 -17.83 5.97 19.95
CA ASP A 364 -18.38 5.14 21.03
C ASP A 364 -17.27 4.24 21.60
N GLU A 365 -16.87 4.50 22.83
CA GLU A 365 -15.77 3.81 23.51
C GLU A 365 -16.10 2.34 23.83
N GLN A 366 -17.38 2.01 23.85
CA GLN A 366 -17.90 0.64 24.04
C GLN A 366 -19.03 0.38 23.00
N GLU A 367 -19.20 -0.88 22.67
CA GLU A 367 -20.33 -1.27 21.81
C GLU A 367 -21.67 -0.86 22.43
N GLY A 368 -22.50 -0.18 21.65
CA GLY A 368 -23.82 0.29 22.07
C GLY A 368 -23.80 1.41 23.10
N ARG A 369 -22.65 1.93 23.51
CA ARG A 369 -22.53 3.00 24.52
C ARG A 369 -21.27 3.82 24.32
N GLY A 370 -21.40 5.16 24.31
CA GLY A 370 -20.24 6.02 24.28
C GLY A 370 -20.54 7.49 24.04
N THR A 371 -19.46 8.24 23.86
CA THR A 371 -19.51 9.70 23.74
C THR A 371 -20.19 10.14 22.45
N PHE A 372 -19.96 9.44 21.33
CA PHE A 372 -20.56 9.84 20.06
C PHE A 372 -22.07 9.78 20.13
N ARG A 373 -22.67 8.64 20.47
CA ARG A 373 -24.13 8.51 20.51
C ARG A 373 -24.79 9.44 21.51
N THR A 374 -24.15 9.68 22.66
CA THR A 374 -24.64 10.62 23.67
C THR A 374 -24.70 12.04 23.12
N ARG A 375 -23.62 12.51 22.52
CA ARG A 375 -23.54 13.85 21.93
C ARG A 375 -24.35 14.01 20.67
N TYR A 376 -24.44 12.99 19.82
CA TYR A 376 -25.33 12.95 18.68
C TYR A 376 -26.79 13.11 19.10
N GLN A 377 -27.24 12.42 20.15
CA GLN A 377 -28.58 12.54 20.69
C GLN A 377 -28.84 13.96 21.24
N GLN A 378 -27.88 14.55 21.94
CA GLN A 378 -27.96 15.95 22.38
C GLN A 378 -28.16 16.92 21.20
N CYS A 379 -27.45 16.68 20.08
CA CYS A 379 -27.64 17.46 18.86
C CYS A 379 -29.07 17.27 18.28
N VAL A 380 -29.57 16.05 18.27
CA VAL A 380 -30.92 15.76 17.79
C VAL A 380 -32.01 16.49 18.62
N GLU A 381 -31.83 16.53 19.93
CA GLU A 381 -32.81 17.15 20.89
C GLU A 381 -32.68 18.68 20.91
N ASN A 382 -31.60 19.27 20.47
CA ASN A 382 -31.44 20.74 20.50
C ASN A 382 -32.24 21.39 19.37
N GLU A 383 -33.28 22.16 19.73
CA GLU A 383 -34.14 22.85 18.78
C GLU A 383 -33.47 24.02 18.05
N ALA A 384 -32.44 24.60 18.65
CA ALA A 384 -31.69 25.71 18.07
C ALA A 384 -30.68 25.25 16.97
N LEU A 385 -30.33 23.97 16.97
CA LEU A 385 -29.42 23.39 16.00
C LEU A 385 -30.13 23.02 14.71
N SER A 386 -29.67 23.57 13.59
CA SER A 386 -30.22 23.23 12.26
C SER A 386 -29.88 21.79 11.89
N LYS A 387 -30.86 21.01 11.49
CA LYS A 387 -30.70 19.60 11.14
C LYS A 387 -31.57 19.22 9.96
N ASP A 388 -31.02 18.35 9.11
CA ASP A 388 -31.76 17.68 8.05
C ASP A 388 -32.03 16.23 8.47
N THR A 389 -33.19 15.69 8.12
CA THR A 389 -33.58 14.34 8.51
C THR A 389 -33.74 13.47 7.26
N ILE A 390 -33.18 12.28 7.29
CA ILE A 390 -33.29 11.31 6.20
C ILE A 390 -33.22 9.89 6.78
N PRO A 391 -34.00 8.91 6.24
CA PRO A 391 -33.87 7.53 6.66
C PRO A 391 -32.43 7.03 6.43
N ALA A 392 -31.79 6.42 7.45
CA ALA A 392 -30.42 5.92 7.38
C ALA A 392 -30.23 4.96 6.21
N ILE A 393 -31.23 4.12 5.94
CA ILE A 393 -31.20 3.18 4.82
C ILE A 393 -31.14 3.87 3.46
N ASP A 394 -31.69 5.07 3.30
CA ASP A 394 -31.66 5.77 2.01
C ASP A 394 -30.28 6.36 1.72
N ILE A 395 -29.56 6.78 2.75
CA ILE A 395 -28.13 7.13 2.62
C ILE A 395 -27.33 5.89 2.21
N MET A 396 -27.56 4.74 2.86
CA MET A 396 -26.86 3.49 2.55
C MET A 396 -27.15 3.00 1.12
N LYS A 397 -28.39 3.13 0.63
CA LYS A 397 -28.73 2.86 -0.78
C LYS A 397 -27.91 3.74 -1.73
N ARG A 398 -27.75 5.03 -1.38
CA ARG A 398 -26.96 5.97 -2.20
C ARG A 398 -25.48 5.62 -2.20
N ILE A 399 -24.94 5.20 -1.06
CA ILE A 399 -23.58 4.64 -0.96
C ILE A 399 -23.43 3.44 -1.89
N MET A 400 -24.29 2.43 -1.76
CA MET A 400 -24.22 1.21 -2.57
C MET A 400 -24.39 1.48 -4.06
N LYS A 401 -25.25 2.44 -4.44
CA LYS A 401 -25.37 2.88 -5.84
C LYS A 401 -24.06 3.47 -6.35
N SER A 402 -23.45 4.39 -5.61
CA SER A 402 -22.14 4.97 -5.95
C SER A 402 -21.07 3.89 -6.07
N GLN A 403 -21.03 2.93 -5.15
CA GLN A 403 -20.08 1.81 -5.18
C GLN A 403 -20.23 0.93 -6.42
N LEU A 404 -21.46 0.62 -6.82
CA LEU A 404 -21.72 -0.18 -8.04
C LEU A 404 -21.38 0.57 -9.33
N GLU A 405 -21.51 1.90 -9.33
CA GLU A 405 -21.20 2.74 -10.50
C GLU A 405 -19.71 3.14 -10.58
N THR A 406 -19.03 3.30 -9.44
CA THR A 406 -17.69 3.93 -9.38
C THR A 406 -16.66 3.18 -8.52
N GLY A 407 -17.07 2.12 -7.83
CA GLY A 407 -16.22 1.38 -6.87
C GLY A 407 -16.12 2.02 -5.48
N VAL A 408 -16.50 3.27 -5.32
CA VAL A 408 -16.38 4.04 -4.07
C VAL A 408 -17.73 4.62 -3.65
N PRO A 409 -17.96 5.04 -2.39
CA PRO A 409 -16.97 5.34 -1.35
C PRO A 409 -16.44 4.13 -0.60
N PHE A 410 -15.23 4.27 -0.04
CA PHE A 410 -14.68 3.36 0.96
C PHE A 410 -15.40 3.51 2.28
N HIS A 411 -15.46 2.44 3.10
CA HIS A 411 -15.99 2.52 4.46
C HIS A 411 -14.86 2.59 5.49
N PHE A 412 -15.03 3.48 6.46
CA PHE A 412 -14.18 3.61 7.63
C PHE A 412 -15.07 3.50 8.87
N TYR A 413 -14.95 2.42 9.63
CA TYR A 413 -15.77 2.15 10.82
C TYR A 413 -15.14 2.82 12.04
N ARG A 414 -15.55 4.06 12.28
CA ARG A 414 -14.91 5.00 13.21
C ARG A 414 -14.75 4.46 14.63
N ASP A 415 -15.81 3.87 15.17
CA ASP A 415 -15.80 3.45 16.56
C ASP A 415 -14.85 2.29 16.80
N GLU A 416 -14.91 1.24 15.96
CA GLU A 416 -14.00 0.10 16.08
C GLU A 416 -12.54 0.50 15.90
N VAL A 417 -12.26 1.38 14.92
CA VAL A 417 -10.90 1.90 14.70
C VAL A 417 -10.36 2.56 15.97
N ASN A 418 -11.14 3.43 16.61
CA ASN A 418 -10.69 4.18 17.79
C ASN A 418 -10.69 3.34 19.07
N ARG A 419 -11.62 2.38 19.23
CA ARG A 419 -11.55 1.39 20.35
C ARG A 419 -10.28 0.57 20.32
N GLN A 420 -9.76 0.25 19.16
CA GLN A 420 -8.56 -0.56 18.96
C GLN A 420 -7.27 0.27 18.80
N ASN A 421 -7.35 1.59 18.86
CA ASN A 421 -6.22 2.50 18.72
C ASN A 421 -5.24 2.36 19.90
N PRO A 422 -4.00 1.89 19.68
CA PRO A 422 -3.04 1.73 20.75
C PRO A 422 -2.50 3.04 21.32
N ASN A 423 -2.72 4.15 20.62
CA ASN A 423 -2.26 5.50 20.99
C ASN A 423 -3.43 6.46 21.27
N ALA A 424 -4.55 5.96 21.78
CA ALA A 424 -5.73 6.76 22.09
C ALA A 424 -5.48 7.87 23.14
N HIS A 425 -4.43 7.76 23.95
CA HIS A 425 -4.02 8.76 24.94
C HIS A 425 -3.51 10.07 24.32
N GLU A 426 -3.02 10.03 23.06
CA GLU A 426 -2.45 11.18 22.34
C GLU A 426 -3.42 11.82 21.34
N GLY A 427 -4.45 11.09 20.90
CA GLY A 427 -5.36 11.62 19.90
C GLY A 427 -6.33 10.61 19.32
N MET A 428 -6.93 10.97 18.20
CA MET A 428 -7.99 10.24 17.55
C MET A 428 -7.64 9.96 16.09
N ILE A 429 -8.22 8.89 15.55
CA ILE A 429 -8.14 8.52 14.14
C ILE A 429 -9.44 8.93 13.47
N TYR A 430 -9.39 9.93 12.56
CA TYR A 430 -10.58 10.47 11.89
C TYR A 430 -10.89 9.75 10.58
N SER A 431 -9.86 9.31 9.86
CA SER A 431 -9.98 8.67 8.55
C SER A 431 -8.77 7.78 8.26
N SER A 432 -8.69 7.28 7.03
CA SER A 432 -7.59 6.44 6.55
C SER A 432 -6.85 7.10 5.39
N ASN A 433 -5.82 6.40 4.90
CA ASN A 433 -5.08 6.77 3.69
C ASN A 433 -5.89 6.48 2.41
N LEU A 434 -5.22 6.60 1.25
CA LEU A 434 -5.81 6.32 -0.06
C LEU A 434 -6.37 4.90 -0.17
N CYS A 435 -5.69 3.91 0.43
CA CYS A 435 -6.00 2.48 0.26
C CYS A 435 -6.64 1.83 1.50
N THR A 436 -7.01 2.60 2.52
CA THR A 436 -7.79 2.20 3.71
C THR A 436 -7.10 1.29 4.72
N GLU A 437 -5.81 1.00 4.59
CA GLU A 437 -5.08 0.13 5.52
C GLU A 437 -4.43 0.87 6.69
N ILE A 438 -4.23 2.18 6.62
CA ILE A 438 -3.51 2.97 7.65
C ILE A 438 -4.48 3.60 8.64
N MET A 439 -4.26 3.31 9.91
CA MET A 439 -5.05 3.82 11.04
C MET A 439 -4.11 4.37 12.11
N GLN A 440 -3.84 5.69 12.05
CA GLN A 440 -2.94 6.38 12.97
C GLN A 440 -3.55 7.72 13.41
N ASN A 441 -3.18 8.17 14.60
CA ASN A 441 -3.63 9.47 15.13
C ASN A 441 -3.31 10.61 14.16
N MET A 442 -4.26 11.50 14.01
CA MET A 442 -4.17 12.65 13.12
C MET A 442 -4.84 13.88 13.72
N SER A 443 -4.36 15.06 13.33
CA SER A 443 -4.95 16.33 13.76
C SER A 443 -4.61 17.44 12.76
N ALA A 444 -5.45 18.49 12.73
CA ALA A 444 -5.27 19.59 11.79
C ALA A 444 -4.09 20.50 12.19
N THR A 445 -3.27 20.88 11.21
CA THR A 445 -2.31 21.98 11.36
C THR A 445 -3.06 23.30 11.37
N LYS A 446 -2.78 24.16 12.35
CA LYS A 446 -3.47 25.44 12.53
C LYS A 446 -2.58 26.61 12.17
N PHE A 447 -3.11 27.51 11.35
CA PHE A 447 -2.46 28.77 11.03
C PHE A 447 -2.50 29.70 12.27
N GLU A 448 -1.39 30.39 12.53
CA GLU A 448 -1.29 31.38 13.61
C GLU A 448 -1.21 32.79 13.04
N SER A 449 -0.14 33.08 12.27
CA SER A 449 0.11 34.45 11.75
C SER A 449 1.02 34.41 10.52
N THR A 450 0.97 35.50 9.73
CA THR A 450 1.97 35.80 8.73
C THR A 450 2.46 37.24 8.99
N THR A 451 3.76 37.42 9.14
CA THR A 451 4.43 38.72 9.44
C THR A 451 5.57 38.96 8.46
N ILE A 452 6.06 40.19 8.42
CA ILE A 452 7.31 40.52 7.74
C ILE A 452 8.36 40.76 8.84
N GLU A 453 9.41 39.94 8.83
CA GLU A 453 10.54 40.01 9.76
C GLU A 453 11.83 40.10 8.92
N ASP A 454 12.59 41.18 9.05
CA ASP A 454 13.84 41.43 8.29
C ASP A 454 13.68 41.28 6.76
N ASP A 455 12.64 41.87 6.18
CA ASP A 455 12.24 41.72 4.76
C ASP A 455 11.90 40.29 4.30
N ILE A 456 11.66 39.39 5.23
CA ILE A 456 11.26 38.00 4.96
C ILE A 456 9.81 37.79 5.41
N ILE A 457 8.98 37.16 4.56
CA ILE A 457 7.64 36.75 4.95
C ILE A 457 7.78 35.49 5.83
N VAL A 458 7.37 35.62 7.10
CA VAL A 458 7.39 34.53 8.07
C VAL A 458 5.96 34.08 8.35
N THR A 459 5.66 32.81 8.03
CA THR A 459 4.37 32.20 8.35
C THR A 459 4.53 31.22 9.52
N LYS A 460 3.75 31.44 10.59
CA LYS A 460 3.73 30.58 11.78
C LYS A 460 2.50 29.69 11.75
N ARG A 461 2.74 28.38 11.93
CA ARG A 461 1.69 27.34 12.00
C ARG A 461 1.96 26.42 13.18
N HIS A 462 0.91 26.04 13.91
CA HIS A 462 0.98 24.98 14.91
C HIS A 462 0.81 23.64 14.22
N PRO A 463 1.83 22.75 14.22
CA PRO A 463 1.77 21.51 13.49
C PRO A 463 0.78 20.54 14.13
N GLY A 464 -0.16 20.03 13.33
CA GLY A 464 -0.96 18.87 13.64
C GLY A 464 -0.19 17.58 13.38
N ASP A 465 -0.82 16.45 13.65
CA ASP A 465 -0.29 15.14 13.31
C ASP A 465 -0.69 14.78 11.86
N PHE A 466 0.28 14.89 10.97
CA PHE A 466 0.19 14.54 9.56
C PHE A 466 0.80 13.15 9.37
N VAL A 467 -0.03 12.14 9.08
CA VAL A 467 0.37 10.74 9.08
C VAL A 467 1.28 10.40 7.91
N VAL A 468 2.25 9.54 8.16
CA VAL A 468 3.16 8.97 7.17
C VAL A 468 3.12 7.45 7.24
N CYS A 469 3.02 6.78 6.09
CA CYS A 469 2.97 5.33 5.98
C CYS A 469 4.31 4.78 5.50
N ASN A 470 4.92 3.92 6.29
CA ASN A 470 6.16 3.22 5.96
C ASN A 470 5.83 1.73 5.79
N LEU A 471 5.68 1.28 4.55
CA LEU A 471 5.09 -0.02 4.21
C LEU A 471 6.10 -1.01 3.65
N SER A 472 5.88 -2.27 3.97
CA SER A 472 6.57 -3.43 3.40
C SER A 472 5.69 -4.66 3.54
N SER A 473 5.79 -5.63 2.63
CA SER A 473 4.90 -6.79 2.61
C SER A 473 5.65 -8.10 2.44
N ILE A 474 5.25 -9.12 3.20
CA ILE A 474 5.77 -10.49 3.17
C ILE A 474 5.12 -11.26 2.02
N HIS A 475 5.91 -11.96 1.22
CA HIS A 475 5.43 -12.94 0.25
C HIS A 475 5.03 -14.24 0.95
N LEU A 476 3.75 -14.36 1.31
CA LEU A 476 3.26 -15.44 2.14
C LEU A 476 3.57 -16.83 1.58
N ALA A 477 3.25 -17.06 0.29
CA ALA A 477 3.43 -18.38 -0.31
C ALA A 477 4.88 -18.88 -0.24
N ARG A 478 5.87 -17.98 -0.35
CA ARG A 478 7.29 -18.34 -0.31
C ARG A 478 7.85 -18.34 1.12
N ALA A 479 7.61 -17.28 1.88
CA ALA A 479 8.18 -17.16 3.22
C ALA A 479 7.63 -18.20 4.21
N VAL A 480 6.37 -18.59 4.07
CA VAL A 480 5.74 -19.62 4.91
C VAL A 480 6.24 -21.03 4.54
N GLU A 481 6.37 -21.34 3.24
CA GLU A 481 6.90 -22.64 2.81
C GLU A 481 8.34 -22.86 3.22
N ASP A 482 9.17 -21.86 3.01
CA ASP A 482 10.59 -21.94 3.35
C ASP A 482 10.85 -21.78 4.86
N GLY A 483 9.81 -21.52 5.67
CA GLY A 483 9.89 -21.43 7.12
C GLY A 483 10.78 -20.27 7.61
N VAL A 484 10.81 -19.14 6.88
CA VAL A 484 11.77 -18.05 7.15
C VAL A 484 11.20 -16.88 7.95
N LEU A 485 9.97 -16.93 8.41
CA LEU A 485 9.29 -15.79 9.07
C LEU A 485 10.06 -15.27 10.29
N GLU A 486 10.59 -16.15 11.15
CA GLU A 486 11.35 -15.77 12.35
C GLU A 486 12.63 -14.97 12.02
N ARG A 487 13.27 -15.28 10.89
CA ARG A 487 14.43 -14.53 10.40
C ARG A 487 14.03 -13.27 9.65
N LEU A 488 12.98 -13.35 8.84
CA LEU A 488 12.56 -12.30 7.91
C LEU A 488 11.97 -11.09 8.62
N ILE A 489 11.06 -11.31 9.57
CA ILE A 489 10.29 -10.22 10.21
C ILE A 489 11.17 -9.24 10.98
N PRO A 490 12.17 -9.65 11.77
CA PRO A 490 13.10 -8.72 12.41
C PRO A 490 13.89 -7.85 11.40
N ILE A 491 14.28 -8.41 10.25
CA ILE A 491 14.94 -7.66 9.17
C ILE A 491 13.98 -6.61 8.63
N GLN A 492 12.74 -6.99 8.35
CA GLN A 492 11.72 -6.13 7.78
C GLN A 492 11.34 -4.98 8.72
N VAL A 493 11.13 -5.24 10.01
CA VAL A 493 10.85 -4.21 11.03
C VAL A 493 12.00 -3.20 11.13
N ARG A 494 13.24 -3.67 11.13
CA ARG A 494 14.42 -2.78 11.14
C ARG A 494 14.51 -1.94 9.88
N MET A 495 14.27 -2.51 8.71
CA MET A 495 14.26 -1.76 7.45
C MET A 495 13.21 -0.65 7.47
N LEU A 496 12.01 -0.93 7.96
CA LEU A 496 10.93 0.04 8.08
C LEU A 496 11.24 1.15 9.10
N ASP A 497 11.82 0.81 10.26
CA ASP A 497 12.27 1.79 11.25
C ASP A 497 13.38 2.69 10.68
N ASN A 498 14.29 2.13 9.86
CA ASN A 498 15.33 2.89 9.18
C ASN A 498 14.77 3.84 8.09
N VAL A 499 13.68 3.47 7.41
CA VAL A 499 12.98 4.37 6.47
C VAL A 499 12.54 5.65 7.20
N ILE A 500 12.04 5.56 8.43
CA ILE A 500 11.58 6.71 9.23
C ILE A 500 12.70 7.72 9.44
N GLU A 501 13.92 7.25 9.75
CA GLU A 501 15.08 8.12 9.99
C GLU A 501 15.65 8.73 8.71
N LEU A 502 15.64 7.94 7.62
CA LEU A 502 16.32 8.28 6.38
C LEU A 502 15.46 9.11 5.41
N ASN A 503 14.15 9.13 5.64
CA ASN A 503 13.22 9.77 4.72
C ASN A 503 13.25 11.30 4.86
N ASP A 504 13.63 11.98 3.79
CA ASP A 504 13.56 13.44 3.73
C ASP A 504 12.19 13.87 3.18
N LEU A 505 11.30 14.23 4.10
CA LEU A 505 9.94 14.63 3.79
C LEU A 505 9.85 16.13 3.54
N PRO A 506 9.15 16.53 2.45
CA PRO A 506 9.03 17.97 2.09
C PRO A 506 8.14 18.75 3.05
N ILE A 507 7.42 18.07 3.95
CA ILE A 507 6.43 18.65 4.87
C ILE A 507 6.89 18.48 6.31
N PRO A 508 7.23 19.58 7.04
CA PRO A 508 7.77 19.49 8.40
C PRO A 508 6.86 18.78 9.40
N GLN A 509 5.54 19.02 9.36
CA GLN A 509 4.59 18.34 10.27
C GLN A 509 4.53 16.84 10.00
N ALA A 510 4.64 16.39 8.77
CA ALA A 510 4.71 14.96 8.44
C ALA A 510 5.99 14.32 9.01
N LYS A 511 7.14 14.98 8.87
CA LYS A 511 8.40 14.54 9.47
C LYS A 511 8.30 14.43 10.98
N ARG A 512 7.71 15.45 11.64
CA ARG A 512 7.49 15.45 13.09
C ARG A 512 6.61 14.26 13.53
N THR A 513 5.49 14.05 12.87
CA THR A 513 4.55 12.96 13.19
C THR A 513 5.21 11.60 13.01
N ASN A 514 5.92 11.40 11.89
CA ASN A 514 6.65 10.17 11.59
C ASN A 514 7.66 9.82 12.70
N LEU A 515 8.40 10.79 13.20
CA LEU A 515 9.37 10.59 14.29
C LEU A 515 8.70 10.37 15.65
N ARG A 516 7.53 10.98 15.93
CA ARG A 516 6.84 10.87 17.21
C ARG A 516 6.20 9.50 17.41
N TYR A 517 5.46 9.02 16.41
CA TYR A 517 4.76 7.73 16.49
C TYR A 517 5.60 6.57 15.99
N ARG A 518 6.57 6.81 15.14
CA ARG A 518 7.39 5.80 14.47
C ARG A 518 6.53 4.68 13.87
N GLY A 519 5.42 5.06 13.23
CA GLY A 519 4.46 4.12 12.66
C GLY A 519 5.04 3.38 11.45
N ILE A 520 4.88 2.07 11.44
CA ILE A 520 5.18 1.20 10.31
C ILE A 520 3.94 0.42 9.91
N GLY A 521 3.96 -0.13 8.70
CA GLY A 521 2.89 -0.99 8.18
C GLY A 521 3.50 -2.25 7.57
N LEU A 522 3.82 -3.24 8.42
CA LEU A 522 4.20 -4.55 7.97
C LEU A 522 2.95 -5.28 7.49
N GLY A 523 2.91 -5.61 6.21
CA GLY A 523 1.79 -6.29 5.58
C GLY A 523 2.20 -7.59 4.89
N THR A 524 1.30 -8.10 4.07
CA THR A 524 1.46 -9.39 3.39
C THR A 524 0.83 -9.35 1.99
N PHE A 525 1.29 -10.20 1.09
CA PHE A 525 0.67 -10.48 -0.21
C PHE A 525 0.84 -11.94 -0.58
N GLY A 526 0.12 -12.41 -1.59
CA GLY A 526 0.19 -13.81 -2.01
C GLY A 526 -0.69 -14.76 -1.21
N TRP A 527 -1.80 -14.27 -0.64
CA TRP A 527 -2.69 -15.11 0.15
C TRP A 527 -3.35 -16.21 -0.66
N HIS A 528 -3.94 -15.89 -1.83
CA HIS A 528 -4.57 -16.91 -2.68
C HIS A 528 -3.54 -17.92 -3.22
N HIS A 529 -2.32 -17.45 -3.52
CA HIS A 529 -1.20 -18.32 -3.90
C HIS A 529 -0.84 -19.29 -2.78
N LEU A 530 -0.75 -18.83 -1.53
CA LEU A 530 -0.50 -19.67 -0.36
C LEU A 530 -1.60 -20.74 -0.20
N LEU A 531 -2.88 -20.33 -0.32
CA LEU A 531 -4.00 -21.27 -0.23
C LEU A 531 -3.93 -22.36 -1.32
N ALA A 532 -3.63 -21.97 -2.56
CA ALA A 532 -3.50 -22.91 -3.66
C ALA A 532 -2.36 -23.91 -3.43
N LYS A 533 -1.20 -23.44 -2.95
CA LYS A 533 -0.07 -24.33 -2.60
C LYS A 533 -0.38 -25.30 -1.46
N LYS A 534 -1.15 -24.84 -0.48
CA LYS A 534 -1.58 -25.67 0.66
C LYS A 534 -2.78 -26.56 0.35
N ALA A 535 -3.29 -26.55 -0.89
CA ALA A 535 -4.49 -27.26 -1.29
C ALA A 535 -5.73 -26.89 -0.44
N ILE A 536 -5.86 -25.62 -0.07
CA ILE A 536 -6.96 -25.08 0.72
C ILE A 536 -7.89 -24.25 -0.18
N ARG A 537 -9.18 -24.54 -0.14
CA ARG A 537 -10.18 -23.75 -0.87
C ARG A 537 -10.44 -22.44 -0.18
N TRP A 538 -10.66 -21.38 -0.96
CA TRP A 538 -11.01 -20.06 -0.42
C TRP A 538 -12.26 -20.11 0.47
N GLU A 539 -13.31 -20.77 0.01
CA GLU A 539 -14.58 -20.92 0.73
C GLU A 539 -14.53 -22.11 1.68
N SER A 540 -13.67 -22.04 2.69
CA SER A 540 -13.49 -23.11 3.66
C SER A 540 -13.18 -22.61 5.07
N LYS A 541 -13.44 -23.43 6.07
CA LYS A 541 -13.07 -23.14 7.46
C LYS A 541 -11.56 -23.15 7.65
N GLU A 542 -10.88 -24.05 6.94
CA GLU A 542 -9.43 -24.18 6.97
C GLU A 542 -8.74 -22.86 6.54
N ALA A 543 -9.30 -22.14 5.56
CA ALA A 543 -8.79 -20.84 5.14
C ALA A 543 -8.96 -19.77 6.24
N VAL A 544 -10.06 -19.80 6.99
CA VAL A 544 -10.31 -18.91 8.12
C VAL A 544 -9.37 -19.22 9.29
N GLU A 545 -9.20 -20.49 9.63
CA GLU A 545 -8.31 -20.97 10.68
C GLU A 545 -6.85 -20.63 10.36
N LEU A 546 -6.42 -20.89 9.13
CA LEU A 546 -5.08 -20.51 8.68
C LEU A 546 -4.86 -18.98 8.74
N ALA A 547 -5.88 -18.18 8.43
CA ALA A 547 -5.79 -16.72 8.53
C ALA A 547 -5.59 -16.28 9.98
N ASP A 548 -6.32 -16.87 10.94
CA ASP A 548 -6.18 -16.56 12.37
C ASP A 548 -4.78 -16.96 12.89
N GLU A 549 -4.38 -18.20 12.68
CA GLU A 549 -3.12 -18.74 13.18
C GLU A 549 -1.89 -18.05 12.60
N LEU A 550 -1.86 -17.89 11.27
CA LEU A 550 -0.71 -17.28 10.60
C LEU A 550 -0.53 -15.80 10.97
N TYR A 551 -1.63 -15.05 11.06
CA TYR A 551 -1.54 -13.63 11.41
C TYR A 551 -1.30 -13.41 12.92
N GLU A 552 -1.71 -14.33 13.78
CA GLU A 552 -1.26 -14.34 15.18
C GLU A 552 0.26 -14.51 15.27
N GLU A 553 0.84 -15.44 14.49
CA GLU A 553 2.29 -15.65 14.46
C GLU A 553 3.03 -14.44 13.90
N ILE A 554 2.58 -13.88 12.80
CA ILE A 554 3.17 -12.66 12.21
C ILE A 554 3.10 -11.49 13.22
N ALA A 555 1.97 -11.31 13.89
CA ALA A 555 1.80 -10.26 14.90
C ALA A 555 2.76 -10.46 16.08
N PHE A 556 2.86 -11.69 16.57
CA PHE A 556 3.81 -12.02 17.66
C PHE A 556 5.24 -11.66 17.28
N LEU A 557 5.71 -12.13 16.14
CA LEU A 557 7.07 -11.88 15.66
C LEU A 557 7.32 -10.38 15.38
N THR A 558 6.32 -9.66 14.89
CA THR A 558 6.43 -8.22 14.60
C THR A 558 6.54 -7.41 15.91
N ILE A 559 5.71 -7.70 16.90
CA ILE A 559 5.76 -7.04 18.21
C ILE A 559 7.07 -7.37 18.91
N GLN A 560 7.50 -8.65 18.89
CA GLN A 560 8.78 -9.07 19.46
C GLN A 560 9.95 -8.32 18.79
N ALA A 561 9.99 -8.25 17.47
CA ALA A 561 11.06 -7.56 16.73
C ALA A 561 11.11 -6.05 17.06
N SER A 562 9.95 -5.40 17.19
CA SER A 562 9.88 -3.99 17.57
C SER A 562 10.26 -3.76 19.04
N ALA A 563 9.94 -4.69 19.96
CA ALA A 563 10.38 -4.64 21.33
C ALA A 563 11.89 -4.85 21.47
N ASP A 564 12.47 -5.79 20.71
CA ASP A 564 13.92 -6.01 20.67
C ASP A 564 14.65 -4.78 20.10
N LEU A 565 14.08 -4.15 19.10
CA LEU A 565 14.63 -2.91 18.53
C LEU A 565 14.52 -1.73 19.53
N ALA A 566 13.51 -1.71 20.39
CA ALA A 566 13.40 -0.73 21.47
C ALA A 566 14.50 -0.91 22.52
N GLN A 567 14.92 -2.12 22.83
CA GLN A 567 16.07 -2.35 23.72
C GLN A 567 17.36 -1.77 23.14
N GLU A 568 17.53 -1.80 21.80
CA GLU A 568 18.72 -1.28 21.13
C GLU A 568 18.67 0.25 20.97
N ARG A 569 17.48 0.85 20.69
CA ARG A 569 17.33 2.23 20.22
C ARG A 569 16.41 3.10 21.07
N GLY A 570 15.80 2.55 22.10
CA GLY A 570 14.73 3.20 22.88
C GLY A 570 13.34 3.03 22.22
N SER A 571 12.29 3.18 23.03
CA SER A 571 10.90 3.19 22.60
C SER A 571 10.59 4.41 21.73
N TYR A 572 9.43 4.37 21.04
CA TYR A 572 8.94 5.58 20.38
C TYR A 572 8.57 6.68 21.39
N PRO A 573 8.66 7.97 21.03
CA PRO A 573 8.51 9.10 21.97
C PRO A 573 7.19 9.14 22.74
N LEU A 574 6.10 8.64 22.16
CA LEU A 574 4.76 8.67 22.76
C LEU A 574 4.34 7.32 23.39
N PHE A 575 5.31 6.52 23.81
CA PHE A 575 5.05 5.22 24.42
C PHE A 575 4.32 5.31 25.76
N THR A 576 4.69 6.30 26.59
CA THR A 576 4.08 6.48 27.92
C THR A 576 2.61 6.86 27.82
N GLY A 577 1.74 6.13 28.50
CA GLY A 577 0.29 6.27 28.46
C GLY A 577 -0.41 5.41 27.39
N SER A 578 0.34 4.78 26.50
CA SER A 578 -0.20 3.95 25.42
C SER A 578 -0.77 2.61 25.91
N ASP A 579 -1.61 2.00 25.11
CA ASP A 579 -2.06 0.61 25.33
C ASP A 579 -0.89 -0.39 25.35
N TRP A 580 0.23 -0.07 24.71
CA TRP A 580 1.45 -0.85 24.75
C TRP A 580 2.07 -0.87 26.15
N GLU A 581 2.28 0.30 26.76
CA GLU A 581 2.81 0.42 28.13
C GLU A 581 1.90 -0.22 29.15
N GLN A 582 0.58 0.04 29.06
CA GLN A 582 -0.41 -0.48 29.97
C GLN A 582 -0.68 -1.99 29.78
N GLY A 583 -0.27 -2.55 28.64
CA GLY A 583 -0.54 -3.93 28.27
C GLY A 583 -2.00 -4.20 27.90
N THR A 584 -2.83 -3.17 27.76
CA THR A 584 -4.23 -3.27 27.35
C THR A 584 -4.35 -3.71 25.88
N TYR A 585 -3.37 -3.42 25.04
CA TYR A 585 -3.28 -3.94 23.67
C TYR A 585 -3.42 -5.47 23.62
N PHE A 586 -2.68 -6.18 24.47
CA PHE A 586 -2.68 -7.64 24.55
C PHE A 586 -4.02 -8.18 25.12
N THR A 587 -4.57 -7.48 26.10
CA THR A 587 -5.82 -7.87 26.75
C THR A 587 -7.01 -7.73 25.81
N LYS A 588 -7.10 -6.62 25.04
CA LYS A 588 -8.14 -6.38 24.03
C LYS A 588 -8.19 -7.48 22.96
N ARG A 589 -7.05 -8.14 22.68
CA ARG A 589 -6.93 -9.20 21.67
C ARG A 589 -7.02 -10.62 22.21
N GLY A 590 -7.14 -10.77 23.55
CA GLY A 590 -7.21 -12.07 24.20
C GLY A 590 -5.90 -12.86 24.18
N TYR A 591 -4.76 -12.19 24.09
CA TYR A 591 -3.43 -12.79 24.06
C TYR A 591 -3.02 -13.27 25.46
N THR A 592 -3.30 -14.55 25.78
CA THR A 592 -3.16 -15.10 27.14
C THR A 592 -2.16 -16.25 27.27
N SER A 593 -1.61 -16.77 26.15
CA SER A 593 -0.62 -17.85 26.20
C SER A 593 0.67 -17.46 26.90
N GLY A 594 1.52 -18.43 27.26
CA GLY A 594 2.79 -18.18 27.95
C GLY A 594 3.71 -17.23 27.21
N ARG A 595 3.84 -17.42 25.87
CA ARG A 595 4.65 -16.55 25.01
C ARG A 595 4.13 -15.11 24.98
N TRP A 596 2.82 -14.91 24.91
CA TRP A 596 2.21 -13.59 24.92
C TRP A 596 2.36 -12.87 26.25
N ARG A 597 2.23 -13.58 27.39
CA ARG A 597 2.48 -12.99 28.71
C ARG A 597 3.92 -12.52 28.86
N GLN A 598 4.88 -13.30 28.36
CA GLN A 598 6.30 -12.94 28.39
C GLN A 598 6.56 -11.70 27.53
N LEU A 599 6.01 -11.65 26.30
CA LEU A 599 6.17 -10.50 25.41
C LEU A 599 5.49 -9.24 25.98
N LYS A 600 4.29 -9.36 26.55
CA LYS A 600 3.62 -8.25 27.26
C LYS A 600 4.49 -7.68 28.38
N LYS A 601 5.14 -8.54 29.15
CA LYS A 601 6.06 -8.13 30.23
C LYS A 601 7.27 -7.39 29.64
N GLN A 602 7.89 -7.93 28.60
CA GLN A 602 9.03 -7.30 27.92
C GLN A 602 8.67 -5.92 27.40
N VAL A 603 7.53 -5.77 26.70
CA VAL A 603 7.07 -4.48 26.18
C VAL A 603 6.83 -3.47 27.30
N GLY A 604 6.26 -3.89 28.43
CA GLY A 604 6.07 -3.02 29.60
C GLY A 604 7.38 -2.56 30.24
N GLU A 605 8.42 -3.42 30.26
CA GLU A 605 9.72 -3.12 30.86
C GLU A 605 10.67 -2.33 29.95
N THR A 606 10.70 -2.64 28.66
CA THR A 606 11.70 -2.08 27.73
C THR A 606 11.09 -1.19 26.64
N GLY A 607 9.77 -1.15 26.55
CA GLY A 607 9.04 -0.41 25.52
C GLY A 607 8.92 -1.15 24.22
N ILE A 608 8.36 -0.45 23.22
CA ILE A 608 8.26 -0.87 21.83
C ILE A 608 8.77 0.26 20.93
N ARG A 609 9.48 -0.06 19.85
CA ARG A 609 10.11 0.94 18.98
C ARG A 609 9.10 1.70 18.12
N ASN A 610 8.02 1.04 17.70
CA ASN A 610 7.05 1.56 16.73
C ASN A 610 5.66 1.61 17.38
N GLY A 611 5.00 2.75 17.34
CA GLY A 611 3.68 2.95 17.95
C GLY A 611 2.54 2.32 17.17
N TYR A 612 2.75 2.03 15.88
CA TYR A 612 1.87 1.26 15.00
C TYR A 612 2.72 0.29 14.17
N LEU A 613 2.21 -0.92 13.91
CA LEU A 613 3.03 -2.03 13.41
C LEU A 613 2.55 -2.63 12.10
N MET A 614 1.31 -3.09 12.02
CA MET A 614 0.83 -3.91 10.92
C MET A 614 -0.28 -3.23 10.13
N ALA A 615 -0.17 -3.32 8.80
CA ALA A 615 -1.17 -2.86 7.85
C ALA A 615 -1.08 -3.69 6.56
N VAL A 616 -2.21 -4.09 5.98
CA VAL A 616 -2.23 -4.91 4.76
C VAL A 616 -2.68 -4.06 3.58
N ALA A 617 -1.71 -3.67 2.76
CA ALA A 617 -1.87 -2.86 1.57
C ALA A 617 -2.29 -3.67 0.32
N PRO A 618 -2.79 -3.04 -0.75
CA PRO A 618 -3.22 -3.75 -1.97
C PRO A 618 -2.09 -4.43 -2.76
N ASN A 619 -0.87 -3.88 -2.75
CA ASN A 619 0.36 -4.47 -3.31
C ASN A 619 0.31 -4.90 -4.80
N SER A 620 -0.44 -4.26 -5.67
CA SER A 620 -0.62 -4.74 -7.05
C SER A 620 0.69 -4.84 -7.84
N SER A 621 1.46 -3.77 -7.95
CA SER A 621 2.73 -3.76 -8.71
C SER A 621 3.82 -4.60 -8.07
N THR A 622 3.95 -4.57 -6.75
CA THR A 622 4.99 -5.33 -6.03
C THR A 622 4.70 -6.83 -6.02
N ALA A 623 3.42 -7.24 -6.01
CA ALA A 623 3.03 -8.63 -6.17
C ALA A 623 3.38 -9.18 -7.57
N ILE A 624 3.20 -8.37 -8.62
CA ILE A 624 3.61 -8.71 -9.99
C ILE A 624 5.13 -8.95 -10.05
N ILE A 625 5.93 -8.07 -9.44
CA ILE A 625 7.40 -8.24 -9.39
C ILE A 625 7.76 -9.55 -8.67
N ALA A 626 7.08 -9.85 -7.57
CA ALA A 626 7.34 -11.06 -6.80
C ALA A 626 6.75 -12.35 -7.41
N GLY A 627 5.96 -12.24 -8.48
CA GLY A 627 5.33 -13.39 -9.16
C GLY A 627 4.27 -14.09 -8.34
N THR A 628 3.42 -13.33 -7.63
CA THR A 628 2.38 -13.87 -6.74
C THR A 628 1.08 -13.09 -6.83
N THR A 629 0.05 -13.50 -6.07
CA THR A 629 -1.24 -12.80 -6.02
C THR A 629 -1.16 -11.53 -5.18
N ALA A 630 -1.94 -10.52 -5.56
CA ALA A 630 -1.94 -9.23 -4.89
C ALA A 630 -2.59 -9.32 -3.51
N SER A 631 -1.97 -8.71 -2.50
CA SER A 631 -2.52 -8.56 -1.15
C SER A 631 -3.08 -9.88 -0.58
N ILE A 632 -4.28 -9.77 -0.03
CA ILE A 632 -5.08 -10.86 0.50
C ILE A 632 -6.23 -11.21 -0.46
N ASP A 633 -6.21 -10.69 -1.67
CA ASP A 633 -7.29 -10.81 -2.64
C ASP A 633 -7.24 -12.13 -3.42
N PRO A 634 -8.40 -12.64 -3.87
CA PRO A 634 -8.46 -13.73 -4.84
C PRO A 634 -8.10 -13.22 -6.24
N ILE A 635 -7.65 -14.15 -7.09
CA ILE A 635 -7.36 -13.82 -8.50
C ILE A 635 -8.64 -13.51 -9.29
N PHE A 636 -8.52 -12.66 -10.32
CA PHE A 636 -9.63 -12.40 -11.25
C PHE A 636 -9.86 -13.58 -12.20
N GLN A 637 -8.78 -14.05 -12.81
CA GLN A 637 -8.79 -15.16 -13.78
C GLN A 637 -7.48 -15.94 -13.66
N LYS A 638 -7.51 -17.23 -14.02
CA LYS A 638 -6.31 -18.09 -14.05
C LYS A 638 -5.32 -17.66 -15.12
N ARG A 639 -5.81 -17.09 -16.22
CA ARG A 639 -5.04 -16.48 -17.29
C ARG A 639 -5.68 -15.14 -17.67
N TYR A 640 -4.88 -14.10 -17.79
CA TYR A 640 -5.32 -12.78 -18.26
C TYR A 640 -4.19 -12.11 -19.05
N SER A 641 -4.49 -10.99 -19.67
CA SER A 641 -3.49 -10.15 -20.33
C SER A 641 -3.32 -8.86 -19.56
N GLU A 642 -2.11 -8.61 -19.09
CA GLU A 642 -1.74 -7.32 -18.51
C GLU A 642 -1.52 -6.32 -19.64
N GLU A 643 -2.31 -5.26 -19.65
CA GLU A 643 -2.20 -4.20 -20.65
C GLU A 643 -1.12 -3.20 -20.23
N LYS A 644 -0.17 -2.94 -21.13
CA LYS A 644 0.79 -1.85 -21.06
C LYS A 644 0.52 -0.89 -22.20
N LYS A 645 1.05 0.32 -22.12
CA LYS A 645 0.81 1.38 -23.11
C LYS A 645 0.94 0.91 -24.57
N ASP A 646 1.90 0.05 -24.85
CA ASP A 646 2.26 -0.34 -26.21
C ASP A 646 2.10 -1.85 -26.51
N TYR A 647 1.76 -2.69 -25.49
CA TYR A 647 1.66 -4.14 -25.64
C TYR A 647 0.87 -4.82 -24.53
N LYS A 648 0.41 -6.06 -24.80
CA LYS A 648 -0.26 -6.92 -23.81
C LYS A 648 0.65 -8.10 -23.47
N ILE A 649 0.79 -8.37 -22.17
CA ILE A 649 1.58 -9.50 -21.70
C ILE A 649 0.63 -10.55 -21.13
N PRO A 650 0.65 -11.79 -21.62
CA PRO A 650 -0.11 -12.87 -21.00
C PRO A 650 0.48 -13.22 -19.64
N VAL A 651 -0.41 -13.42 -18.66
CA VAL A 651 -0.07 -13.76 -17.27
C VAL A 651 -0.95 -14.92 -16.84
N THR A 652 -0.34 -15.87 -16.12
CA THR A 652 -1.06 -16.97 -15.47
C THR A 652 -1.05 -16.80 -13.95
N ALA A 653 -2.00 -17.45 -13.27
CA ALA A 653 -1.95 -17.55 -11.82
C ALA A 653 -0.60 -18.15 -11.37
N PRO A 654 -0.08 -17.71 -10.21
CA PRO A 654 1.23 -18.15 -9.72
C PRO A 654 1.28 -19.68 -9.55
N GLU A 655 2.36 -20.30 -10.00
CA GLU A 655 2.59 -21.75 -9.91
C GLU A 655 1.39 -22.60 -10.37
N LEU A 656 0.67 -22.13 -11.41
CA LEU A 656 -0.47 -22.82 -11.97
C LEU A 656 -0.04 -24.18 -12.53
N ASN A 657 -0.69 -25.25 -12.12
CA ASN A 657 -0.45 -26.62 -12.57
C ASN A 657 -1.71 -27.47 -12.35
N GLU A 658 -1.65 -28.76 -12.64
CA GLU A 658 -2.78 -29.68 -12.51
C GLU A 658 -3.32 -29.80 -11.07
N GLU A 659 -2.49 -29.59 -10.06
CA GLU A 659 -2.87 -29.64 -8.64
C GLU A 659 -3.44 -28.30 -8.17
N THR A 660 -2.73 -27.19 -8.41
CA THR A 660 -3.10 -25.86 -7.89
C THR A 660 -4.31 -25.26 -8.60
N THR A 661 -4.57 -25.65 -9.86
CA THR A 661 -5.70 -25.10 -10.66
C THR A 661 -7.05 -25.26 -9.97
N TRP A 662 -7.24 -26.29 -9.15
CA TRP A 662 -8.50 -26.57 -8.45
C TRP A 662 -8.79 -25.62 -7.30
N TYR A 663 -7.78 -24.90 -6.81
CA TYR A 663 -7.87 -23.99 -5.69
C TYR A 663 -7.96 -22.52 -6.13
N TYR A 664 -7.63 -22.23 -7.39
CA TYR A 664 -7.77 -20.91 -7.98
C TYR A 664 -9.19 -20.69 -8.51
N LYS A 665 -10.03 -20.07 -7.69
CA LYS A 665 -11.38 -19.63 -8.07
C LYS A 665 -11.38 -18.14 -8.36
N SER A 666 -12.06 -17.71 -9.43
CA SER A 666 -12.17 -16.29 -9.76
C SER A 666 -12.90 -15.51 -8.65
N ALA A 667 -12.39 -14.33 -8.34
CA ALA A 667 -12.91 -13.42 -7.33
C ALA A 667 -14.41 -13.16 -7.44
N TYR A 668 -14.90 -13.02 -8.66
CA TYR A 668 -16.32 -12.70 -8.94
C TYR A 668 -17.29 -13.89 -8.72
N TYR A 669 -16.78 -15.09 -8.52
CA TYR A 669 -17.58 -16.30 -8.24
C TYR A 669 -17.42 -16.81 -6.81
N ILE A 670 -16.58 -16.15 -6.01
CA ILE A 670 -16.40 -16.43 -4.58
C ILE A 670 -17.54 -15.80 -3.79
N ASP A 671 -18.10 -16.55 -2.85
CA ASP A 671 -18.99 -16.01 -1.83
C ASP A 671 -18.21 -15.08 -0.89
N GLN A 672 -18.50 -13.78 -0.97
CA GLN A 672 -17.76 -12.73 -0.24
C GLN A 672 -17.93 -12.83 1.29
N HIS A 673 -18.92 -13.56 1.79
CA HIS A 673 -19.03 -13.85 3.22
C HIS A 673 -17.81 -14.61 3.75
N TRP A 674 -17.23 -15.50 2.95
CA TRP A 674 -15.98 -16.19 3.30
C TRP A 674 -14.78 -15.24 3.29
N THR A 675 -14.74 -14.29 2.36
CA THR A 675 -13.73 -13.25 2.32
C THR A 675 -13.78 -12.39 3.59
N ILE A 676 -14.97 -11.98 4.04
CA ILE A 676 -15.15 -11.24 5.28
C ILE A 676 -14.68 -12.04 6.49
N ARG A 677 -15.04 -13.32 6.62
CA ARG A 677 -14.64 -14.18 7.75
C ARG A 677 -13.14 -14.35 7.85
N GLN A 678 -12.44 -14.59 6.74
CA GLN A 678 -10.99 -14.67 6.71
C GLN A 678 -10.36 -13.33 7.13
N ASN A 679 -10.89 -12.21 6.63
CA ASN A 679 -10.36 -10.90 6.95
C ASN A 679 -10.66 -10.47 8.39
N ALA A 680 -11.81 -10.85 8.95
CA ALA A 680 -12.12 -10.63 10.36
C ALA A 680 -11.17 -11.42 11.28
N ALA A 681 -10.86 -12.67 10.92
CA ALA A 681 -9.90 -13.50 11.66
C ALA A 681 -8.51 -12.83 11.71
N ARG A 682 -8.01 -12.33 10.56
CA ARG A 682 -6.70 -11.63 10.54
C ARG A 682 -6.75 -10.22 11.11
N GLN A 683 -7.87 -9.48 11.00
CA GLN A 683 -8.01 -8.11 11.54
C GLN A 683 -7.80 -8.06 13.05
N LYS A 684 -8.17 -9.11 13.76
CA LYS A 684 -7.92 -9.26 15.21
C LYS A 684 -6.44 -9.07 15.57
N HIS A 685 -5.54 -9.48 14.67
CA HIS A 685 -4.09 -9.45 14.90
C HIS A 685 -3.40 -8.21 14.30
N ILE A 686 -4.11 -7.43 13.50
CA ILE A 686 -3.59 -6.23 12.82
C ILE A 686 -4.05 -4.98 13.58
N ASP A 687 -3.09 -4.21 14.08
CA ASP A 687 -3.39 -2.99 14.85
C ASP A 687 -3.97 -1.85 13.98
N GLN A 688 -3.54 -1.72 12.75
CA GLN A 688 -4.14 -0.81 11.78
C GLN A 688 -5.26 -1.52 11.00
N SER A 689 -5.26 -1.54 9.67
CA SER A 689 -6.35 -2.15 8.89
C SER A 689 -5.87 -2.94 7.68
N ILE A 690 -6.84 -3.36 6.89
CA ILE A 690 -6.70 -4.20 5.70
C ILE A 690 -7.44 -3.52 4.55
N SER A 691 -6.82 -3.43 3.37
CA SER A 691 -7.47 -2.98 2.14
C SER A 691 -8.40 -4.08 1.60
N LEU A 692 -9.56 -4.25 2.23
CA LEU A 692 -10.52 -5.31 1.90
C LEU A 692 -11.39 -4.91 0.70
N ASN A 693 -11.23 -5.60 -0.43
CA ASN A 693 -12.10 -5.46 -1.59
C ASN A 693 -13.30 -6.41 -1.53
N PHE A 694 -14.45 -5.97 -2.05
CA PHE A 694 -15.57 -6.83 -2.40
C PHE A 694 -15.63 -7.02 -3.91
N TYR A 695 -15.76 -8.26 -4.35
CA TYR A 695 -15.90 -8.64 -5.75
C TYR A 695 -17.31 -9.14 -5.99
N VAL A 696 -18.09 -8.40 -6.77
CA VAL A 696 -19.50 -8.68 -6.97
C VAL A 696 -19.84 -8.71 -8.45
N GLN A 697 -20.86 -9.48 -8.80
CA GLN A 697 -21.41 -9.43 -10.15
C GLN A 697 -22.29 -8.18 -10.32
N ASN A 698 -22.35 -7.64 -11.53
CA ASN A 698 -23.21 -6.48 -11.82
C ASN A 698 -24.72 -6.75 -11.61
N THR A 699 -25.09 -8.01 -11.44
CA THR A 699 -26.45 -8.48 -11.16
C THR A 699 -26.76 -8.57 -9.67
N ILE A 700 -25.79 -8.24 -8.78
CA ILE A 700 -25.99 -8.31 -7.33
C ILE A 700 -27.20 -7.46 -6.91
N GLN A 701 -28.02 -8.01 -6.02
CA GLN A 701 -29.16 -7.27 -5.47
C GLN A 701 -28.69 -6.36 -4.32
N ALA A 702 -29.36 -5.20 -4.18
CA ALA A 702 -29.05 -4.25 -3.10
C ALA A 702 -29.11 -4.89 -1.70
N LYS A 703 -30.00 -5.87 -1.48
CA LYS A 703 -30.11 -6.61 -0.23
C LYS A 703 -28.85 -7.43 0.08
N GLU A 704 -28.26 -8.05 -0.94
CA GLU A 704 -27.05 -8.87 -0.81
C GLU A 704 -25.83 -8.00 -0.51
N LEU A 705 -25.67 -6.89 -1.24
CA LEU A 705 -24.58 -5.95 -0.98
C LEU A 705 -24.71 -5.32 0.42
N LEU A 706 -25.91 -4.96 0.85
CA LEU A 706 -26.17 -4.49 2.21
C LEU A 706 -25.78 -5.54 3.26
N ALA A 707 -26.09 -6.82 3.02
CA ALA A 707 -25.73 -7.90 3.94
C ALA A 707 -24.20 -8.03 4.10
N LEU A 708 -23.42 -7.87 3.03
CA LEU A 708 -21.96 -7.86 3.09
C LEU A 708 -21.43 -6.70 3.95
N HIS A 709 -21.96 -5.49 3.78
CA HIS A 709 -21.54 -4.33 4.57
C HIS A 709 -21.90 -4.49 6.06
N LEU A 710 -23.10 -5.00 6.36
CA LEU A 710 -23.51 -5.26 7.74
C LEU A 710 -22.68 -6.38 8.37
N GLU A 711 -22.34 -7.42 7.62
CA GLU A 711 -21.46 -8.48 8.13
C GLU A 711 -20.06 -7.97 8.41
N ALA A 712 -19.45 -7.19 7.50
CA ALA A 712 -18.14 -6.61 7.71
C ALA A 712 -18.10 -5.75 8.99
N TRP A 713 -19.10 -4.92 9.21
CA TRP A 713 -19.25 -4.13 10.44
C TRP A 713 -19.39 -5.03 11.69
N LYS A 714 -20.31 -6.01 11.67
CA LYS A 714 -20.55 -6.94 12.78
C LYS A 714 -19.32 -7.80 13.11
N GLN A 715 -18.53 -8.15 12.11
CA GLN A 715 -17.28 -8.91 12.25
C GLN A 715 -16.08 -8.02 12.67
N LYS A 716 -16.33 -6.75 13.03
CA LYS A 716 -15.30 -5.82 13.53
C LYS A 716 -14.20 -5.49 12.51
N MET A 717 -14.54 -5.47 11.23
CA MET A 717 -13.66 -4.86 10.25
C MET A 717 -13.50 -3.37 10.55
N LYS A 718 -12.32 -2.82 10.33
CA LYS A 718 -12.03 -1.40 10.52
C LYS A 718 -12.33 -0.57 9.29
N SER A 719 -12.20 -1.17 8.10
CA SER A 719 -12.51 -0.53 6.82
C SER A 719 -12.89 -1.54 5.75
N THR A 720 -13.54 -1.05 4.69
CA THR A 720 -13.63 -1.75 3.40
C THR A 720 -13.12 -0.83 2.29
N TYR A 721 -12.55 -1.40 1.26
CA TYR A 721 -11.94 -0.69 0.15
C TYR A 721 -12.90 -0.63 -1.05
N TYR A 722 -12.51 -1.05 -2.24
CA TYR A 722 -13.40 -1.02 -3.41
C TYR A 722 -14.52 -2.06 -3.35
N VAL A 723 -15.67 -1.70 -3.90
CA VAL A 723 -16.65 -2.65 -4.41
C VAL A 723 -16.39 -2.80 -5.92
N ARG A 724 -15.76 -3.90 -6.30
CA ARG A 724 -15.41 -4.21 -7.69
C ARG A 724 -16.53 -5.01 -8.34
N SER A 725 -17.16 -4.46 -9.37
CA SER A 725 -18.22 -5.16 -10.10
C SER A 725 -17.77 -5.54 -11.52
N THR A 726 -18.39 -6.56 -12.09
CA THR A 726 -18.09 -7.03 -13.46
C THR A 726 -18.46 -6.03 -14.56
N SER A 727 -19.17 -4.94 -14.25
CA SER A 727 -19.54 -3.89 -15.21
C SER A 727 -18.57 -2.72 -15.27
N ILE A 728 -17.61 -2.65 -14.34
CA ILE A 728 -16.68 -1.54 -14.23
C ILE A 728 -15.28 -2.04 -14.58
N GLU A 729 -14.72 -1.58 -15.70
CA GLU A 729 -13.27 -1.54 -15.86
C GLU A 729 -12.76 -0.48 -14.88
N LEU A 730 -12.45 -0.91 -13.67
CA LEU A 730 -11.77 -0.05 -12.73
C LEU A 730 -10.36 0.15 -13.26
N ILE A 731 -10.05 1.39 -13.62
CA ILE A 731 -8.66 1.83 -13.79
C ILE A 731 -8.02 1.63 -12.41
N ASP A 732 -7.23 0.59 -12.28
CA ASP A 732 -6.43 0.41 -11.07
C ASP A 732 -5.57 1.65 -10.89
N CYS A 733 -5.71 2.27 -9.73
CA CYS A 733 -4.87 3.40 -9.37
C CYS A 733 -3.42 2.89 -9.28
N ASP A 734 -2.60 3.19 -10.29
CA ASP A 734 -1.16 2.87 -10.29
C ASP A 734 -0.44 3.45 -9.05
N SER A 735 -1.05 4.45 -8.40
CA SER A 735 -0.58 5.02 -7.14
C SER A 735 -0.98 4.22 -5.90
N CYS A 736 -1.96 3.30 -6.01
CA CYS A 736 -2.38 2.42 -4.92
C CYS A 736 -1.48 1.19 -4.77
N SER A 737 -0.51 1.01 -5.64
CA SER A 737 0.49 -0.03 -5.51
C SER A 737 1.58 0.42 -4.54
N SER A 738 1.35 0.18 -3.27
CA SER A 738 2.39 0.29 -2.24
C SER A 738 3.34 -0.88 -2.29
#